data_f6c61faae43d6c30f73bbe8232d2b508
#
_entry.id   f6c61faae43d6c30f73bbe8232d2b508
#
_cell.length_a   1.000
_cell.length_b   1.000
_cell.length_c   1.000
_cell.angle_alpha   90.00
_cell.angle_beta   90.00
_cell.angle_gamma   90.00
#
_symmetry.space_group_name_H-M   'P 1'
#
loop_
_entity.id
_entity.type
_entity.pdbx_description
1 polymer ?
#
loop_
_entity_poly.entity_id
_entity_poly.type
_entity_poly.pdbx_seq_one_letter_code
_entity_poly.pdbx_strand_id
1 'polypeptide(L)'
;MRCTLLIAILCVLVSSALAQSTCPPLQAPPFDSSRLLFTPQQESELGEIIRQQLESEFLVLDEDPVTAHLKRVGERVARHLPETGLTYEFLLYDRPEVQAFSMPGGRVYVSRKMVAFIRSEDELAGLLGHELGHLAARQQALDMSRNFREVLGVKSISPDEDLFGLYNGFVESVRLKKRHSQPSSEDDKSQKVADLIGVQAVARAGYAPQAFPDLLDRIMETKGKTGSWFSDMFGATSPNSKRLREALKDVSALPSSCIETRSAARSDEFHEWQAAVLHYQGIGHAERLNGVLVRKQFNDPLRSDIENFRFSPNGKYLLAQDEGGIYVLTRDPLKFVFRIDTVDAQPAQFSPDSQQVVFFSSGLRVETWSIDRQEQTSVADVPAMRGCRQTALSPDAKYFACFGNALDLTLFDVGTGETIFKKEHFFDFDAGFSGYFGLFKFIYLLTHRNVATLRFSPDAHYFAASSRTKEEITIDLATKKTINLPGGLHSSMEYAFTFVGPDRIVGIDAFHPDKSLVVEFPSGRVLDHVPLGGDSLVAATNPKYILIRPLKENPVGVFSLDQKKLIYATRMDATDVWGEYWVNERLNGEIGLYKIGELTTNVKLQLPVGKLGVLRTYTASPDLKWLAISGRTRGGVWGLDSNERIFHVRSFQNAYYASNGVFFVDFPEFEKTSREMVVFSPVTRQSKERLIDKDDDVIFFGDVFLRTKHNDKNRNARRNFELNAMDMATAKPLWSRTFPKQGPWISGSPTSGKMILLWNAKSDGLRDELARDSNLQTRWSKENPADTDYFMEVLNARDGTVAAGIVVRTGKYSFHPEHQEAVGDWLVVSDNLNRVLLYSISTGEQKAKWFGYDPQISRNGDHLCLANGRGHLVIYDLHSLKQTNELTFASRISAYLFSEDGKRLFVLTNDQTAFILDVPAGTAATTVSK
;
A
#
# COMPACT_ATOMS: atom_id res chain seq x y z
N MET A 1 63.98 -1.19 -62.94
CA MET A 1 63.99 -0.86 -61.49
C MET A 1 63.21 0.38 -61.09
N ARG A 2 62.96 1.41 -61.94
CA ARG A 2 62.18 2.56 -61.48
C ARG A 2 60.67 2.39 -61.56
N CYS A 3 60.11 1.53 -62.39
CA CYS A 3 58.66 1.28 -62.46
C CYS A 3 58.10 0.35 -61.31
N THR A 4 58.90 -0.57 -60.84
CA THR A 4 58.51 -1.48 -59.73
C THR A 4 58.52 -0.79 -58.41
N LEU A 5 59.33 0.27 -58.22
CA LEU A 5 59.32 1.05 -56.95
C LEU A 5 58.10 2.00 -56.81
N LEU A 6 57.59 2.52 -57.93
CA LEU A 6 56.43 3.39 -57.97
C LEU A 6 55.14 2.60 -57.75
N ILE A 7 55.02 1.38 -58.22
CA ILE A 7 53.88 0.49 -57.97
C ILE A 7 53.85 0.04 -56.48
N ALA A 8 55.03 -0.26 -55.89
CA ALA A 8 55.14 -0.63 -54.51
C ALA A 8 54.76 0.53 -53.56
N ILE A 9 55.16 1.78 -53.90
CA ILE A 9 54.76 2.97 -53.08
C ILE A 9 53.29 3.28 -53.29
N LEU A 10 52.69 3.09 -54.45
CA LEU A 10 51.29 3.27 -54.73
C LEU A 10 50.44 2.20 -53.99
N CYS A 11 50.87 0.98 -53.90
CA CYS A 11 50.23 -0.09 -53.15
C CYS A 11 50.32 0.14 -51.66
N VAL A 12 51.44 0.70 -51.15
CA VAL A 12 51.55 1.05 -49.71
C VAL A 12 50.70 2.28 -49.36
N LEU A 13 50.56 3.22 -50.26
CA LEU A 13 49.66 4.40 -50.03
C LEU A 13 48.18 4.06 -50.16
N VAL A 14 47.81 3.08 -51.01
CA VAL A 14 46.41 2.60 -51.09
C VAL A 14 46.05 1.69 -49.95
N SER A 15 46.99 0.95 -49.34
CA SER A 15 46.75 0.12 -48.15
C SER A 15 46.55 0.97 -46.88
N SER A 16 47.11 2.20 -46.84
CA SER A 16 46.90 3.12 -45.72
C SER A 16 45.58 3.88 -45.77
N ALA A 17 44.89 3.88 -46.94
CA ALA A 17 43.62 4.57 -47.14
C ALA A 17 42.37 3.70 -46.82
N LEU A 18 42.56 2.42 -46.51
CA LEU A 18 41.52 1.47 -46.14
C LEU A 18 41.58 1.03 -44.67
N ALA A 19 42.31 1.75 -43.82
CA ALA A 19 42.08 1.65 -42.41
C ALA A 19 40.70 2.30 -42.12
N GLN A 20 39.61 1.54 -42.30
CA GLN A 20 38.34 1.90 -41.72
C GLN A 20 38.62 2.22 -40.25
N SER A 21 38.49 3.49 -39.86
CA SER A 21 38.63 3.90 -38.47
C SER A 21 37.57 3.16 -37.68
N THR A 22 37.99 2.07 -37.05
CA THR A 22 37.08 1.32 -36.17
C THR A 22 36.67 2.24 -35.02
N CYS A 23 35.39 2.25 -34.69
CA CYS A 23 34.90 3.00 -33.54
C CYS A 23 35.68 2.56 -32.28
N PRO A 24 36.38 3.49 -31.58
CA PRO A 24 37.12 3.10 -30.38
C PRO A 24 36.17 2.53 -29.31
N PRO A 25 36.59 1.57 -28.52
CA PRO A 25 35.76 1.02 -27.45
C PRO A 25 35.34 2.13 -26.46
N LEU A 26 34.15 2.05 -25.98
CA LEU A 26 33.63 2.96 -24.93
C LEU A 26 34.36 2.67 -23.63
N GLN A 27 35.08 3.64 -23.11
CA GLN A 27 35.78 3.50 -21.83
C GLN A 27 34.92 4.00 -20.69
N ALA A 28 34.90 3.24 -19.59
CA ALA A 28 34.30 3.71 -18.36
C ALA A 28 35.06 4.94 -17.85
N PRO A 29 34.38 6.00 -17.42
CA PRO A 29 35.07 7.11 -16.81
C PRO A 29 35.75 6.64 -15.51
N PRO A 30 36.95 7.17 -15.22
CA PRO A 30 37.62 6.82 -13.98
C PRO A 30 36.75 7.26 -12.78
N PHE A 31 36.48 6.33 -11.88
CA PHE A 31 35.82 6.64 -10.62
C PHE A 31 36.70 6.29 -9.44
N ASP A 32 36.56 7.03 -8.37
CA ASP A 32 37.30 6.79 -7.14
C ASP A 32 36.60 5.70 -6.32
N SER A 33 37.12 4.49 -6.39
CA SER A 33 36.58 3.31 -5.67
C SER A 33 36.63 3.47 -4.13
N SER A 34 37.51 4.35 -3.59
CA SER A 34 37.57 4.63 -2.16
C SER A 34 36.29 5.32 -1.63
N ARG A 35 35.54 5.92 -2.52
CA ARG A 35 34.24 6.54 -2.22
C ARG A 35 33.08 5.56 -2.13
N LEU A 36 33.24 4.30 -2.55
CA LEU A 36 32.24 3.26 -2.37
C LEU A 36 32.27 2.70 -0.95
N LEU A 37 31.08 2.48 -0.39
CA LEU A 37 30.89 1.74 0.87
C LEU A 37 30.65 0.24 0.63
N PHE A 38 30.20 -0.10 -0.57
CA PHE A 38 29.72 -1.42 -0.91
C PHE A 38 30.72 -2.21 -1.74
N THR A 39 30.90 -3.49 -1.43
CA THR A 39 31.47 -4.46 -2.37
C THR A 39 30.50 -4.71 -3.53
N PRO A 40 30.93 -5.28 -4.67
CA PRO A 40 30.01 -5.61 -5.76
C PRO A 40 28.85 -6.52 -5.33
N GLN A 41 29.08 -7.46 -4.41
CA GLN A 41 28.05 -8.33 -3.86
C GLN A 41 27.06 -7.54 -2.98
N GLN A 42 27.55 -6.66 -2.12
CA GLN A 42 26.71 -5.79 -1.29
C GLN A 42 25.91 -4.79 -2.13
N GLU A 43 26.46 -4.29 -3.24
CA GLU A 43 25.72 -3.45 -4.17
C GLU A 43 24.56 -4.21 -4.82
N SER A 44 24.78 -5.46 -5.22
CA SER A 44 23.74 -6.32 -5.77
C SER A 44 22.65 -6.62 -4.72
N GLU A 45 23.05 -6.92 -3.47
CA GLU A 45 22.13 -7.13 -2.36
C GLU A 45 21.31 -5.88 -2.05
N LEU A 46 21.96 -4.71 -2.01
CA LEU A 46 21.28 -3.43 -1.83
C LEU A 46 20.26 -3.16 -2.94
N GLY A 47 20.66 -3.42 -4.20
CA GLY A 47 19.75 -3.30 -5.34
C GLY A 47 18.54 -4.21 -5.22
N GLU A 48 18.70 -5.42 -4.70
CA GLU A 48 17.59 -6.35 -4.46
C GLU A 48 16.67 -5.86 -3.32
N ILE A 49 17.24 -5.37 -2.23
CA ILE A 49 16.46 -4.77 -1.10
C ILE A 49 15.62 -3.60 -1.61
N ILE A 50 16.22 -2.72 -2.39
CA ILE A 50 15.53 -1.56 -2.96
C ILE A 50 14.42 -2.02 -3.90
N ARG A 51 14.68 -2.99 -4.79
CA ARG A 51 13.69 -3.56 -5.70
C ARG A 51 12.46 -4.06 -4.94
N GLN A 52 12.66 -4.92 -3.96
CA GLN A 52 11.57 -5.52 -3.18
C GLN A 52 10.72 -4.46 -2.48
N GLN A 53 11.34 -3.42 -1.94
CA GLN A 53 10.59 -2.32 -1.32
C GLN A 53 9.81 -1.48 -2.32
N LEU A 54 10.41 -1.19 -3.49
CA LEU A 54 9.75 -0.44 -4.54
C LEU A 54 8.54 -1.14 -5.12
N GLU A 55 8.68 -2.42 -5.42
CA GLU A 55 7.60 -3.24 -5.95
C GLU A 55 6.43 -3.36 -4.97
N SER A 56 6.67 -3.14 -3.68
CA SER A 56 5.58 -2.96 -2.71
C SER A 56 4.83 -1.63 -2.87
N GLU A 57 5.43 -0.62 -3.50
CA GLU A 57 4.86 0.73 -3.64
C GLU A 57 4.15 0.99 -4.95
N PHE A 58 4.53 0.30 -6.01
CA PHE A 58 3.92 0.43 -7.33
C PHE A 58 3.83 -0.93 -8.04
N LEU A 59 2.88 -1.02 -8.97
CA LEU A 59 2.72 -2.19 -9.80
C LEU A 59 3.82 -2.25 -10.85
N VAL A 60 4.62 -3.31 -10.85
CA VAL A 60 5.53 -3.64 -11.94
C VAL A 60 4.73 -4.40 -13.01
N LEU A 61 4.89 -4.00 -14.26
CA LEU A 61 4.28 -4.68 -15.40
C LEU A 61 5.28 -5.71 -15.89
N ASP A 62 5.05 -6.98 -15.63
CA ASP A 62 6.00 -8.08 -15.85
C ASP A 62 5.64 -9.01 -17.01
N GLU A 63 4.49 -8.79 -17.68
CA GLU A 63 4.04 -9.63 -18.76
C GLU A 63 4.86 -9.49 -20.03
N ASP A 64 5.26 -10.61 -20.62
CA ASP A 64 6.12 -10.67 -21.81
C ASP A 64 5.70 -9.75 -22.97
N PRO A 65 4.43 -9.68 -23.40
CA PRO A 65 4.04 -8.79 -24.48
C PRO A 65 4.31 -7.31 -24.19
N VAL A 66 4.28 -6.93 -22.90
CA VAL A 66 4.44 -5.54 -22.45
C VAL A 66 5.90 -5.21 -22.19
N THR A 67 6.70 -6.17 -21.73
CA THR A 67 8.11 -5.96 -21.33
C THR A 67 9.13 -6.27 -22.40
N ALA A 68 8.83 -7.20 -23.33
CA ALA A 68 9.77 -7.73 -24.30
C ALA A 68 10.43 -6.64 -25.16
N HIS A 69 9.68 -5.64 -25.60
CA HIS A 69 10.19 -4.55 -26.42
C HIS A 69 11.18 -3.67 -25.64
N LEU A 70 10.82 -3.30 -24.40
CA LEU A 70 11.72 -2.53 -23.52
C LEU A 70 13.03 -3.26 -23.26
N LYS A 71 12.94 -4.56 -22.92
CA LYS A 71 14.12 -5.43 -22.72
C LYS A 71 14.99 -5.49 -23.98
N ARG A 72 14.39 -5.73 -25.14
CA ARG A 72 15.11 -5.79 -26.43
C ARG A 72 15.91 -4.51 -26.73
N VAL A 73 15.28 -3.34 -26.57
CA VAL A 73 15.95 -2.06 -26.81
C VAL A 73 17.05 -1.82 -25.77
N GLY A 74 16.74 -2.05 -24.49
CA GLY A 74 17.70 -1.84 -23.40
C GLY A 74 18.91 -2.76 -23.49
N GLU A 75 18.71 -4.05 -23.73
CA GLU A 75 19.82 -5.03 -23.91
C GLU A 75 20.67 -4.69 -25.13
N ARG A 76 20.05 -4.20 -26.22
CA ARG A 76 20.79 -3.79 -27.41
C ARG A 76 21.73 -2.62 -27.09
N VAL A 77 21.28 -1.62 -26.36
CA VAL A 77 22.12 -0.48 -25.94
C VAL A 77 23.18 -0.95 -24.94
N ALA A 78 22.80 -1.80 -23.96
CA ALA A 78 23.70 -2.28 -22.92
C ALA A 78 24.90 -3.05 -23.42
N ARG A 79 24.80 -3.77 -24.54
CA ARG A 79 25.93 -4.49 -25.18
C ARG A 79 27.09 -3.57 -25.61
N HIS A 80 26.85 -2.28 -25.75
CA HIS A 80 27.83 -1.29 -26.15
C HIS A 80 28.41 -0.49 -24.98
N LEU A 81 28.03 -0.83 -23.74
CA LEU A 81 28.59 -0.22 -22.52
C LEU A 81 29.95 -0.83 -22.17
N PRO A 82 30.78 -0.14 -21.38
CA PRO A 82 31.95 -0.73 -20.76
C PRO A 82 31.54 -1.90 -19.86
N GLU A 83 32.43 -2.88 -19.70
CA GLU A 83 32.22 -3.98 -18.77
C GLU A 83 32.15 -3.46 -17.34
N THR A 84 31.02 -3.70 -16.69
CA THR A 84 30.73 -3.24 -15.29
C THR A 84 30.61 -4.39 -14.31
N GLY A 85 30.48 -5.64 -14.81
CA GLY A 85 30.13 -6.81 -14.00
C GLY A 85 28.67 -6.81 -13.51
N LEU A 86 27.83 -5.84 -13.95
CA LEU A 86 26.41 -5.78 -13.63
C LEU A 86 25.59 -6.54 -14.67
N THR A 87 24.54 -7.20 -14.21
CA THR A 87 23.46 -7.71 -15.07
C THR A 87 22.39 -6.65 -15.16
N TYR A 88 22.02 -6.25 -16.39
CA TYR A 88 21.02 -5.21 -16.58
C TYR A 88 19.63 -5.80 -16.71
N GLU A 89 18.68 -5.18 -15.99
CA GLU A 89 17.26 -5.54 -15.98
C GLU A 89 16.42 -4.31 -16.30
N PHE A 90 15.40 -4.45 -17.16
CA PHE A 90 14.54 -3.36 -17.62
C PHE A 90 13.11 -3.64 -17.21
N LEU A 91 12.51 -2.71 -16.43
CA LEU A 91 11.24 -2.88 -15.77
C LEU A 91 10.28 -1.74 -16.10
N LEU A 92 9.03 -2.10 -16.38
CA LEU A 92 7.94 -1.14 -16.51
C LEU A 92 7.17 -1.05 -15.19
N TYR A 93 6.73 0.14 -14.82
CA TYR A 93 5.92 0.32 -13.63
C TYR A 93 4.76 1.30 -13.85
N ASP A 94 3.66 1.07 -13.14
CA ASP A 94 2.45 1.90 -13.27
C ASP A 94 2.48 3.06 -12.27
N ARG A 95 2.83 4.25 -12.78
CA ARG A 95 2.83 5.51 -12.05
C ARG A 95 2.46 6.67 -13.00
N PRO A 96 1.80 7.72 -12.47
CA PRO A 96 1.37 8.87 -13.26
C PRO A 96 2.51 9.86 -13.60
N GLU A 97 3.70 9.69 -13.04
CA GLU A 97 4.84 10.55 -13.29
C GLU A 97 5.54 10.18 -14.61
N VAL A 98 5.95 11.19 -15.39
CA VAL A 98 6.84 11.03 -16.57
C VAL A 98 8.24 10.83 -16.05
N GLN A 99 8.64 9.59 -15.80
CA GLN A 99 9.89 9.26 -15.12
C GLN A 99 10.51 7.95 -15.59
N ALA A 100 11.86 7.94 -15.69
CA ALA A 100 12.67 6.74 -15.66
C ALA A 100 13.78 6.95 -14.64
N PHE A 101 14.30 5.88 -14.07
CA PHE A 101 15.41 5.93 -13.13
C PHE A 101 16.13 4.58 -13.07
N SER A 102 17.39 4.64 -12.69
CA SER A 102 18.24 3.45 -12.49
C SER A 102 18.60 3.28 -11.02
N MET A 103 18.89 2.03 -10.65
CA MET A 103 19.15 1.63 -9.27
C MET A 103 20.44 0.83 -9.13
N PRO A 104 21.06 0.80 -7.94
CA PRO A 104 22.15 -0.12 -7.66
C PRO A 104 21.78 -1.55 -8.06
N GLY A 105 22.75 -2.33 -8.53
CA GLY A 105 22.52 -3.70 -8.96
C GLY A 105 22.05 -3.87 -10.42
N GLY A 106 22.01 -2.80 -11.23
CA GLY A 106 21.82 -2.88 -12.68
C GLY A 106 20.40 -2.73 -13.19
N ARG A 107 19.45 -2.26 -12.40
CA ARG A 107 18.02 -2.15 -12.76
C ARG A 107 17.64 -0.77 -13.27
N VAL A 108 16.85 -0.76 -14.35
CA VAL A 108 16.29 0.45 -14.96
C VAL A 108 14.78 0.34 -14.97
N TYR A 109 14.12 1.34 -14.37
CA TYR A 109 12.67 1.45 -14.27
C TYR A 109 12.15 2.55 -15.20
N VAL A 110 11.10 2.24 -15.98
CA VAL A 110 10.43 3.18 -16.87
C VAL A 110 8.95 3.24 -16.51
N SER A 111 8.43 4.41 -16.23
CA SER A 111 7.00 4.56 -15.91
C SER A 111 6.12 4.42 -17.15
N ARG A 112 4.92 3.89 -16.96
CA ARG A 112 3.89 3.83 -18.00
C ARG A 112 3.59 5.21 -18.59
N LYS A 113 3.64 6.26 -17.78
CA LYS A 113 3.47 7.64 -18.24
C LYS A 113 4.64 8.12 -19.11
N MET A 114 5.86 7.69 -18.81
CA MET A 114 7.03 7.96 -19.67
C MET A 114 6.87 7.25 -21.02
N VAL A 115 6.40 6.01 -21.04
CA VAL A 115 6.09 5.30 -22.30
C VAL A 115 5.06 6.06 -23.14
N ALA A 116 4.05 6.65 -22.52
CA ALA A 116 3.08 7.52 -23.20
C ALA A 116 3.70 8.81 -23.75
N PHE A 117 4.75 9.30 -23.12
CA PHE A 117 5.40 10.58 -23.44
C PHE A 117 6.40 10.47 -24.58
N ILE A 118 7.15 9.36 -24.71
CA ILE A 118 8.11 9.12 -25.77
C ILE A 118 7.41 8.89 -27.12
N ARG A 119 8.02 9.33 -28.22
CA ARG A 119 7.43 9.34 -29.56
C ARG A 119 8.03 8.32 -30.52
N SER A 120 9.20 7.76 -30.20
CA SER A 120 9.90 6.82 -31.07
C SER A 120 10.75 5.83 -30.27
N GLU A 121 11.13 4.73 -30.91
CA GLU A 121 12.09 3.76 -30.37
C GLU A 121 13.47 4.40 -30.14
N ASP A 122 13.86 5.37 -30.98
CA ASP A 122 15.12 6.10 -30.81
C ASP A 122 15.10 6.94 -29.50
N GLU A 123 13.99 7.56 -29.18
CA GLU A 123 13.82 8.26 -27.89
C GLU A 123 13.86 7.32 -26.71
N LEU A 124 13.21 6.14 -26.84
CA LEU A 124 13.31 5.10 -25.84
C LEU A 124 14.77 4.66 -25.64
N ALA A 125 15.48 4.40 -26.73
CA ALA A 125 16.90 4.04 -26.67
C ALA A 125 17.76 5.14 -26.03
N GLY A 126 17.48 6.41 -26.33
CA GLY A 126 18.12 7.57 -25.72
C GLY A 126 17.89 7.63 -24.20
N LEU A 127 16.66 7.47 -23.77
CA LEU A 127 16.29 7.40 -22.35
C LEU A 127 17.02 6.26 -21.62
N LEU A 128 16.94 5.05 -22.19
CA LEU A 128 17.60 3.89 -21.61
C LEU A 128 19.13 4.03 -21.62
N GLY A 129 19.70 4.62 -22.66
CA GLY A 129 21.12 4.92 -22.73
C GLY A 129 21.58 5.83 -21.61
N HIS A 130 20.81 6.87 -21.28
CA HIS A 130 21.08 7.74 -20.16
C HIS A 130 21.07 6.99 -18.81
N GLU A 131 20.03 6.22 -18.54
CA GLU A 131 19.94 5.45 -17.29
C GLU A 131 21.06 4.38 -17.18
N LEU A 132 21.38 3.73 -18.27
CA LEU A 132 22.51 2.81 -18.38
C LEU A 132 23.85 3.54 -18.17
N GLY A 133 23.96 4.78 -18.60
CA GLY A 133 25.12 5.64 -18.36
C GLY A 133 25.39 5.87 -16.88
N HIS A 134 24.35 6.09 -16.08
CA HIS A 134 24.45 6.17 -14.63
C HIS A 134 24.97 4.87 -14.01
N LEU A 135 24.46 3.72 -14.48
CA LEU A 135 24.91 2.41 -14.00
C LEU A 135 26.35 2.12 -14.39
N ALA A 136 26.74 2.43 -15.65
CA ALA A 136 28.10 2.23 -16.14
C ALA A 136 29.12 3.08 -15.36
N ALA A 137 28.72 4.28 -14.93
CA ALA A 137 29.55 5.14 -14.09
C ALA A 137 29.45 4.83 -12.60
N ARG A 138 28.71 3.79 -12.17
CA ARG A 138 28.49 3.40 -10.76
C ARG A 138 27.93 4.52 -9.87
N GLN A 139 27.25 5.50 -10.47
CA GLN A 139 26.80 6.70 -9.77
C GLN A 139 25.79 6.38 -8.68
N GLN A 140 24.87 5.45 -8.92
CA GLN A 140 23.87 5.04 -7.94
C GLN A 140 24.51 4.47 -6.66
N ALA A 141 25.55 3.66 -6.80
CA ALA A 141 26.29 3.12 -5.66
C ALA A 141 27.10 4.20 -4.92
N LEU A 142 27.65 5.18 -5.66
CA LEU A 142 28.34 6.32 -5.08
C LEU A 142 27.39 7.23 -4.29
N ASP A 143 26.22 7.51 -4.86
CA ASP A 143 25.19 8.33 -4.22
C ASP A 143 24.63 7.67 -2.96
N MET A 144 24.34 6.38 -3.01
CA MET A 144 23.96 5.62 -1.83
C MET A 144 25.07 5.59 -0.78
N SER A 145 26.33 5.46 -1.18
CA SER A 145 27.46 5.53 -0.26
C SER A 145 27.56 6.91 0.40
N ARG A 146 27.39 7.98 -0.34
CA ARG A 146 27.33 9.36 0.18
C ARG A 146 26.16 9.52 1.14
N ASN A 147 24.96 9.11 0.75
CA ASN A 147 23.77 9.20 1.57
C ASN A 147 23.89 8.43 2.89
N PHE A 148 24.46 7.24 2.89
CA PHE A 148 24.70 6.47 4.11
C PHE A 148 25.70 7.15 5.03
N ARG A 149 26.75 7.78 4.47
CA ARG A 149 27.69 8.58 5.26
C ARG A 149 27.06 9.81 5.89
N GLU A 150 26.30 10.57 5.09
CA GLU A 150 25.73 11.86 5.50
C GLU A 150 24.53 11.69 6.44
N VAL A 151 23.63 10.77 6.14
CA VAL A 151 22.37 10.58 6.87
C VAL A 151 22.56 9.66 8.08
N LEU A 152 23.23 8.53 7.90
CA LEU A 152 23.41 7.51 8.95
C LEU A 152 24.74 7.61 9.69
N GLY A 153 25.72 8.41 9.19
CA GLY A 153 27.05 8.50 9.76
C GLY A 153 27.91 7.24 9.55
N VAL A 154 27.56 6.37 8.62
CA VAL A 154 28.28 5.12 8.31
C VAL A 154 29.61 5.44 7.65
N LYS A 155 30.73 4.95 8.20
CA LYS A 155 32.08 5.15 7.63
C LYS A 155 32.57 3.96 6.81
N SER A 156 32.15 2.76 7.17
CA SER A 156 32.46 1.51 6.48
C SER A 156 31.34 0.51 6.73
N ILE A 157 31.19 -0.46 5.85
CA ILE A 157 30.21 -1.54 5.96
C ILE A 157 30.98 -2.85 6.00
N SER A 158 30.77 -3.66 7.05
CA SER A 158 31.39 -4.98 7.15
C SER A 158 30.73 -5.97 6.18
N PRO A 159 31.40 -7.09 5.83
CA PRO A 159 30.78 -8.11 4.99
C PRO A 159 29.47 -8.68 5.55
N ASP A 160 29.36 -8.76 6.87
CA ASP A 160 28.22 -9.31 7.61
C ASP A 160 27.23 -8.23 8.11
N GLU A 161 27.36 -6.98 7.63
CA GLU A 161 26.48 -5.89 8.05
C GLU A 161 25.07 -6.11 7.50
N ASP A 162 24.06 -5.79 8.33
CA ASP A 162 22.66 -5.82 7.94
C ASP A 162 22.32 -4.65 6.99
N LEU A 163 22.55 -4.86 5.68
CA LEU A 163 22.23 -3.85 4.65
C LEU A 163 20.76 -3.49 4.60
N PHE A 164 19.88 -4.44 4.90
CA PHE A 164 18.44 -4.18 4.97
C PHE A 164 18.11 -3.19 6.09
N GLY A 165 18.66 -3.41 7.27
CA GLY A 165 18.49 -2.50 8.41
C GLY A 165 19.08 -1.11 8.14
N LEU A 166 20.26 -1.05 7.51
CA LEU A 166 20.89 0.22 7.10
C LEU A 166 20.02 0.99 6.12
N TYR A 167 19.52 0.33 5.07
CA TYR A 167 18.68 0.96 4.08
C TYR A 167 17.34 1.45 4.67
N ASN A 168 16.68 0.67 5.50
CA ASN A 168 15.47 1.09 6.18
C ASN A 168 15.70 2.28 7.11
N GLY A 169 16.78 2.28 7.87
CA GLY A 169 17.17 3.43 8.70
C GLY A 169 17.40 4.69 7.88
N PHE A 170 17.96 4.56 6.69
CA PHE A 170 18.10 5.66 5.74
C PHE A 170 16.73 6.16 5.24
N VAL A 171 15.87 5.27 4.74
CA VAL A 171 14.53 5.61 4.23
C VAL A 171 13.69 6.29 5.33
N GLU A 172 13.70 5.78 6.54
CA GLU A 172 12.99 6.38 7.67
C GLU A 172 13.52 7.77 8.00
N SER A 173 14.85 7.95 8.00
CA SER A 173 15.48 9.25 8.25
C SER A 173 15.12 10.29 7.20
N VAL A 174 15.03 9.89 5.92
CA VAL A 174 14.60 10.75 4.82
C VAL A 174 13.09 11.07 4.93
N ARG A 175 12.25 10.06 5.18
CA ARG A 175 10.78 10.25 5.35
C ARG A 175 10.44 11.20 6.50
N LEU A 176 11.18 11.11 7.61
CA LEU A 176 10.99 11.99 8.76
C LEU A 176 11.60 13.39 8.57
N LYS A 177 12.10 13.73 7.38
CA LYS A 177 12.75 15.02 7.05
C LYS A 177 13.88 15.41 8.00
N LYS A 178 14.48 14.44 8.70
CA LYS A 178 15.58 14.71 9.61
C LYS A 178 16.82 15.21 8.89
N ARG A 179 16.98 14.89 7.60
CA ARG A 179 18.02 15.44 6.71
C ARG A 179 17.56 15.30 5.25
N HIS A 180 17.68 16.38 4.46
CA HIS A 180 17.61 16.32 3.00
C HIS A 180 19.03 16.26 2.46
N SER A 181 19.31 15.36 1.51
CA SER A 181 20.43 15.54 0.62
C SER A 181 20.07 16.73 -0.30
N GLN A 182 20.75 17.84 -0.17
CA GLN A 182 20.59 18.93 -1.15
C GLN A 182 21.23 18.51 -2.46
N PRO A 183 20.63 18.85 -3.63
CA PRO A 183 21.27 18.66 -4.92
C PRO A 183 22.67 19.27 -4.87
N SER A 184 23.68 18.48 -5.14
CA SER A 184 25.06 18.93 -5.12
C SER A 184 25.52 19.34 -6.51
N SER A 185 26.59 20.16 -6.62
CA SER A 185 27.24 20.43 -7.90
C SER A 185 27.82 19.17 -8.55
N GLU A 186 27.90 18.05 -7.81
CA GLU A 186 28.28 16.75 -8.32
C GLU A 186 27.14 16.10 -9.12
N ASP A 187 25.88 16.41 -8.82
CA ASP A 187 24.73 15.85 -9.54
C ASP A 187 24.70 16.32 -10.99
N ASP A 188 25.02 17.59 -11.28
CA ASP A 188 25.18 18.10 -12.64
C ASP A 188 26.30 17.39 -13.42
N LYS A 189 27.42 17.05 -12.74
CA LYS A 189 28.52 16.30 -13.36
C LYS A 189 28.15 14.85 -13.63
N SER A 190 27.43 14.24 -12.72
CA SER A 190 26.91 12.87 -12.84
C SER A 190 25.98 12.73 -14.02
N GLN A 191 25.02 13.67 -14.15
CA GLN A 191 24.11 13.73 -15.30
C GLN A 191 24.87 13.84 -16.64
N LYS A 192 25.87 14.71 -16.70
CA LYS A 192 26.69 14.91 -17.91
C LYS A 192 27.47 13.65 -18.30
N VAL A 193 28.04 12.93 -17.33
CA VAL A 193 28.76 11.69 -17.58
C VAL A 193 27.81 10.61 -18.10
N ALA A 194 26.61 10.49 -17.50
CA ALA A 194 25.59 9.56 -17.93
C ALA A 194 25.10 9.88 -19.36
N ASP A 195 24.85 11.16 -19.66
CA ASP A 195 24.47 11.62 -21.02
C ASP A 195 25.52 11.24 -22.06
N LEU A 196 26.79 11.50 -21.78
CA LEU A 196 27.91 11.21 -22.69
C LEU A 196 28.03 9.71 -22.98
N ILE A 197 27.99 8.87 -21.94
CA ILE A 197 28.07 7.41 -22.10
C ILE A 197 26.84 6.92 -22.88
N GLY A 198 25.66 7.39 -22.51
CA GLY A 198 24.39 7.01 -23.11
C GLY A 198 24.32 7.33 -24.60
N VAL A 199 24.64 8.57 -24.98
CA VAL A 199 24.69 9.02 -26.40
C VAL A 199 25.64 8.16 -27.23
N GLN A 200 26.81 7.83 -26.68
CA GLN A 200 27.78 7.01 -27.38
C GLN A 200 27.32 5.54 -27.52
N ALA A 201 26.69 4.94 -26.49
CA ALA A 201 26.17 3.57 -26.55
C ALA A 201 25.00 3.47 -27.53
N VAL A 202 24.08 4.47 -27.50
CA VAL A 202 22.93 4.55 -28.41
C VAL A 202 23.34 4.61 -29.86
N ALA A 203 24.35 5.46 -30.20
CA ALA A 203 24.88 5.56 -31.55
C ALA A 203 25.46 4.23 -32.06
N ARG A 204 26.23 3.52 -31.21
CA ARG A 204 26.81 2.21 -31.53
C ARG A 204 25.76 1.12 -31.66
N ALA A 205 24.67 1.23 -30.94
CA ALA A 205 23.54 0.32 -31.03
C ALA A 205 22.69 0.51 -32.29
N GLY A 206 22.99 1.54 -33.11
CA GLY A 206 22.30 1.86 -34.37
C GLY A 206 21.03 2.68 -34.21
N TYR A 207 20.83 3.31 -33.06
CA TYR A 207 19.74 4.25 -32.84
C TYR A 207 20.22 5.69 -33.11
N ALA A 208 19.26 6.60 -33.44
CA ALA A 208 19.55 7.99 -33.69
C ALA A 208 19.89 8.73 -32.39
N PRO A 209 21.16 9.14 -32.16
CA PRO A 209 21.53 9.76 -30.86
C PRO A 209 20.91 11.14 -30.67
N GLN A 210 20.43 11.81 -31.73
CA GLN A 210 19.75 13.09 -31.68
C GLN A 210 18.40 13.01 -30.94
N ALA A 211 17.74 11.86 -30.96
CA ALA A 211 16.45 11.67 -30.31
C ALA A 211 16.49 11.92 -28.78
N PHE A 212 17.65 11.73 -28.15
CA PHE A 212 17.78 11.99 -26.70
C PHE A 212 17.74 13.49 -26.37
N PRO A 213 18.52 14.40 -26.97
CA PRO A 213 18.33 15.83 -26.81
C PRO A 213 16.92 16.32 -27.14
N ASP A 214 16.27 15.78 -28.17
CA ASP A 214 14.90 16.14 -28.54
C ASP A 214 13.89 15.74 -27.44
N LEU A 215 14.08 14.60 -26.79
CA LEU A 215 13.32 14.16 -25.63
C LEU A 215 13.56 15.09 -24.43
N LEU A 216 14.81 15.48 -24.14
CA LEU A 216 15.15 16.40 -23.05
C LEU A 216 14.46 17.76 -23.24
N ASP A 217 14.44 18.29 -24.45
CA ASP A 217 13.79 19.57 -24.79
C ASP A 217 12.30 19.52 -24.46
N ARG A 218 11.61 18.45 -24.85
CA ARG A 218 10.18 18.24 -24.53
C ARG A 218 9.91 18.06 -23.04
N ILE A 219 10.79 17.37 -22.31
CA ILE A 219 10.65 17.25 -20.84
C ILE A 219 10.77 18.63 -20.18
N MET A 220 11.63 19.51 -20.69
CA MET A 220 11.75 20.88 -20.20
C MET A 220 10.49 21.73 -20.44
N GLU A 221 9.78 21.49 -21.54
CA GLU A 221 8.51 22.16 -21.84
C GLU A 221 7.36 21.73 -20.91
N THR A 222 7.41 20.50 -20.41
CA THR A 222 6.44 19.99 -19.44
C THR A 222 6.72 20.60 -18.08
N LYS A 223 6.09 21.73 -17.79
CA LYS A 223 6.16 22.42 -16.48
C LYS A 223 5.41 21.62 -15.42
N GLY A 224 6.09 20.73 -14.75
CA GLY A 224 5.59 20.04 -13.58
C GLY A 224 6.77 19.56 -12.75
N LYS A 225 6.88 19.98 -11.49
CA LYS A 225 7.80 19.33 -10.56
C LYS A 225 7.29 17.92 -10.36
N THR A 226 8.04 16.95 -10.86
CA THR A 226 7.88 15.53 -10.53
C THR A 226 8.26 15.33 -9.07
N GLY A 227 7.34 15.62 -8.17
CA GLY A 227 7.61 15.66 -6.72
C GLY A 227 7.28 14.35 -6.04
N SER A 228 7.91 13.23 -6.39
CA SER A 228 7.91 12.08 -5.49
C SER A 228 9.16 12.16 -4.60
N TRP A 229 9.04 11.79 -3.31
CA TRP A 229 10.19 11.66 -2.40
C TRP A 229 11.26 10.73 -2.99
N PHE A 230 10.87 9.91 -3.93
CA PHE A 230 11.65 8.94 -4.66
C PHE A 230 12.55 9.61 -5.71
N SER A 231 12.01 10.57 -6.46
CA SER A 231 12.80 11.38 -7.40
C SER A 231 13.84 12.22 -6.68
N ASP A 232 13.51 12.68 -5.48
CA ASP A 232 14.41 13.44 -4.62
C ASP A 232 15.56 12.55 -4.06
N MET A 233 15.30 11.26 -3.89
CA MET A 233 16.27 10.30 -3.36
C MET A 233 17.26 9.80 -4.42
N PHE A 234 16.82 9.65 -5.67
CA PHE A 234 17.63 9.09 -6.78
C PHE A 234 18.08 10.14 -7.81
N GLY A 235 18.02 11.42 -7.47
CA GLY A 235 18.68 12.48 -8.21
C GLY A 235 18.09 12.79 -9.59
N ALA A 236 16.77 12.62 -9.78
CA ALA A 236 16.10 13.06 -10.98
C ALA A 236 16.13 14.61 -11.07
N THR A 237 17.24 15.16 -11.50
CA THR A 237 17.33 16.58 -11.80
C THR A 237 16.57 16.87 -13.07
N SER A 238 15.60 17.79 -13.00
CA SER A 238 14.91 18.27 -14.20
C SER A 238 15.93 18.81 -15.22
N PRO A 239 15.85 18.40 -16.49
CA PRO A 239 16.74 18.91 -17.52
C PRO A 239 16.65 20.44 -17.60
N ASN A 240 17.76 21.07 -17.89
CA ASN A 240 17.86 22.51 -18.07
C ASN A 240 18.57 22.84 -19.38
N SER A 241 18.47 24.13 -19.82
CA SER A 241 19.04 24.57 -21.09
C SER A 241 20.57 24.37 -21.21
N LYS A 242 21.28 24.28 -20.08
CA LYS A 242 22.73 24.00 -20.07
C LYS A 242 22.96 22.51 -20.41
N ARG A 243 22.23 21.61 -19.77
CA ARG A 243 22.29 20.16 -20.01
C ARG A 243 21.91 19.83 -21.46
N LEU A 244 20.83 20.45 -21.98
CA LEU A 244 20.41 20.27 -23.37
C LEU A 244 21.54 20.68 -24.35
N ARG A 245 22.19 21.85 -24.16
CA ARG A 245 23.32 22.26 -25.01
C ARG A 245 24.52 21.33 -24.93
N GLU A 246 24.80 20.78 -23.77
CA GLU A 246 25.88 19.80 -23.60
C GLU A 246 25.54 18.49 -24.30
N ALA A 247 24.33 17.96 -24.17
CA ALA A 247 23.88 16.77 -24.89
C ALA A 247 23.97 16.93 -26.43
N LEU A 248 23.54 18.09 -26.96
CA LEU A 248 23.68 18.41 -28.38
C LEU A 248 25.15 18.48 -28.84
N LYS A 249 26.03 18.98 -28.00
CA LYS A 249 27.48 18.99 -28.25
C LYS A 249 28.04 17.57 -28.25
N ASP A 250 27.64 16.74 -27.33
CA ASP A 250 28.08 15.33 -27.25
C ASP A 250 27.64 14.56 -28.48
N VAL A 251 26.41 14.75 -28.98
CA VAL A 251 25.94 14.17 -30.26
C VAL A 251 26.78 14.66 -31.44
N SER A 252 27.06 15.97 -31.53
CA SER A 252 27.84 16.56 -32.63
C SER A 252 29.31 16.14 -32.63
N ALA A 253 29.83 15.72 -31.48
CA ALA A 253 31.20 15.25 -31.31
C ALA A 253 31.40 13.75 -31.63
N LEU A 254 30.32 13.01 -31.89
CA LEU A 254 30.40 11.60 -32.23
C LEU A 254 31.19 11.36 -33.50
N PRO A 255 32.21 10.47 -33.49
CA PRO A 255 32.90 10.04 -34.70
C PRO A 255 31.91 9.36 -35.67
N SER A 256 31.99 9.70 -36.95
CA SER A 256 31.13 9.05 -37.97
C SER A 256 31.31 7.53 -38.05
N SER A 257 32.49 7.02 -37.67
CA SER A 257 32.76 5.60 -37.55
C SER A 257 32.04 4.88 -36.42
N CYS A 258 31.47 5.64 -35.47
CA CYS A 258 30.71 5.12 -34.35
C CYS A 258 29.19 5.17 -34.57
N ILE A 259 28.74 5.76 -35.65
CA ILE A 259 27.34 5.85 -36.02
C ILE A 259 27.03 4.73 -37.01
N GLU A 260 26.17 3.81 -36.61
CA GLU A 260 25.74 2.74 -37.52
C GLU A 260 24.88 3.34 -38.64
N THR A 261 25.16 3.00 -39.88
CA THR A 261 24.48 3.58 -41.06
C THR A 261 23.05 3.05 -41.22
N ARG A 262 22.73 1.92 -40.59
CA ARG A 262 21.42 1.28 -40.67
C ARG A 262 20.64 1.54 -39.39
N SER A 263 19.51 2.20 -39.49
CA SER A 263 18.64 2.43 -38.34
C SER A 263 18.19 1.10 -37.68
N ALA A 264 18.30 1.04 -36.37
CA ALA A 264 17.81 -0.07 -35.55
C ALA A 264 16.36 0.11 -35.14
N ALA A 265 15.85 1.35 -35.23
CA ALA A 265 14.49 1.67 -34.82
C ALA A 265 13.44 0.99 -35.68
N ARG A 266 12.40 0.45 -35.01
CA ARG A 266 11.28 -0.26 -35.63
C ARG A 266 9.96 0.47 -35.26
N SER A 267 9.58 1.43 -36.07
CA SER A 267 8.46 2.34 -35.81
C SER A 267 7.15 1.60 -35.55
N ASP A 268 6.78 0.62 -36.37
CA ASP A 268 5.51 -0.10 -36.25
C ASP A 268 5.48 -0.93 -34.95
N GLU A 269 6.54 -1.71 -34.65
CA GLU A 269 6.66 -2.49 -33.44
C GLU A 269 6.65 -1.61 -32.17
N PHE A 270 7.26 -0.43 -32.25
CA PHE A 270 7.27 0.54 -31.15
C PHE A 270 5.85 1.04 -30.84
N HIS A 271 5.08 1.44 -31.87
CA HIS A 271 3.73 1.95 -31.66
C HIS A 271 2.75 0.87 -31.19
N GLU A 272 2.87 -0.35 -31.70
CA GLU A 272 2.10 -1.50 -31.23
C GLU A 272 2.41 -1.78 -29.75
N TRP A 273 3.68 -1.81 -29.38
CA TRP A 273 4.10 -1.97 -27.99
C TRP A 273 3.61 -0.82 -27.11
N GLN A 274 3.78 0.43 -27.53
CA GLN A 274 3.30 1.60 -26.80
C GLN A 274 1.79 1.51 -26.53
N ALA A 275 1.01 1.16 -27.55
CA ALA A 275 -0.42 0.94 -27.40
C ALA A 275 -0.72 -0.19 -26.39
N ALA A 276 0.00 -1.32 -26.46
CA ALA A 276 -0.16 -2.42 -25.53
C ALA A 276 0.10 -2.00 -24.08
N VAL A 277 1.18 -1.23 -23.83
CA VAL A 277 1.49 -0.68 -22.49
C VAL A 277 0.39 0.28 -22.01
N LEU A 278 -0.12 1.16 -22.88
CA LEU A 278 -1.12 2.16 -22.51
C LEU A 278 -2.50 1.55 -22.25
N HIS A 279 -2.86 0.50 -22.98
CA HIS A 279 -4.12 -0.22 -22.82
C HIS A 279 -4.03 -1.37 -21.82
N TYR A 280 -2.88 -1.58 -21.21
CA TYR A 280 -2.73 -2.61 -20.18
C TYR A 280 -3.63 -2.32 -18.98
N GLN A 281 -4.59 -3.20 -18.73
CA GLN A 281 -5.59 -3.02 -17.66
C GLN A 281 -5.17 -3.64 -16.33
N GLY A 282 -3.93 -4.09 -16.20
CA GLY A 282 -3.46 -4.74 -14.98
C GLY A 282 -4.13 -6.08 -14.72
N ILE A 283 -4.50 -6.80 -15.78
CA ILE A 283 -4.99 -8.18 -15.66
C ILE A 283 -3.84 -8.99 -15.08
N GLY A 284 -4.00 -9.45 -13.86
CA GLY A 284 -2.95 -10.16 -13.15
C GLY A 284 -2.52 -11.43 -13.89
N HIS A 285 -1.22 -11.71 -13.85
CA HIS A 285 -0.64 -12.92 -14.43
C HIS A 285 -1.34 -14.19 -13.92
N ALA A 286 -1.77 -14.22 -12.66
CA ALA A 286 -2.52 -15.32 -12.07
C ALA A 286 -3.86 -15.61 -12.78
N GLU A 287 -4.48 -14.63 -13.39
CA GLU A 287 -5.73 -14.81 -14.13
C GLU A 287 -5.56 -15.55 -15.47
N ARG A 288 -4.32 -15.59 -15.98
CA ARG A 288 -3.94 -16.24 -17.23
C ARG A 288 -3.19 -17.55 -17.04
N LEU A 289 -2.89 -17.93 -15.78
CA LEU A 289 -2.18 -19.16 -15.51
C LEU A 289 -3.00 -20.38 -15.96
N ASN A 290 -2.38 -21.23 -16.75
CA ASN A 290 -2.86 -22.58 -16.98
C ASN A 290 -2.80 -23.32 -15.64
N GLY A 291 -3.94 -23.82 -15.15
CA GLY A 291 -3.99 -24.54 -13.86
C GLY A 291 -4.80 -23.84 -12.78
N VAL A 292 -5.45 -22.71 -13.07
CA VAL A 292 -6.47 -22.17 -12.16
C VAL A 292 -7.61 -23.16 -12.06
N LEU A 293 -7.68 -23.88 -10.94
CA LEU A 293 -8.69 -24.94 -10.72
C LEU A 293 -10.07 -24.34 -10.44
N VAL A 294 -10.10 -23.23 -9.70
CA VAL A 294 -11.34 -22.54 -9.35
C VAL A 294 -11.08 -21.02 -9.39
N ARG A 295 -11.94 -20.34 -10.13
CA ARG A 295 -12.05 -18.89 -10.08
C ARG A 295 -13.51 -18.55 -9.86
N LYS A 296 -13.85 -18.08 -8.66
CA LYS A 296 -15.23 -17.73 -8.31
C LYS A 296 -15.30 -16.42 -7.58
N GLN A 297 -16.23 -15.59 -8.00
CA GLN A 297 -16.60 -14.37 -7.32
C GLN A 297 -17.78 -14.64 -6.39
N PHE A 298 -17.63 -14.29 -5.11
CA PHE A 298 -18.69 -14.42 -4.12
C PHE A 298 -19.60 -13.21 -4.18
N ASN A 299 -20.66 -13.32 -4.97
CA ASN A 299 -21.68 -12.27 -5.14
C ASN A 299 -22.93 -12.52 -4.28
N ASP A 300 -22.80 -13.33 -3.26
CA ASP A 300 -23.92 -13.69 -2.42
C ASP A 300 -24.46 -12.51 -1.59
N PRO A 301 -25.72 -12.60 -1.14
CA PRO A 301 -26.57 -11.55 -0.59
C PRO A 301 -26.07 -10.84 0.66
N LEU A 302 -24.79 -10.89 0.98
CA LEU A 302 -24.22 -10.16 2.09
C LEU A 302 -23.87 -8.75 1.65
N ARG A 303 -24.81 -7.85 1.83
CA ARG A 303 -24.54 -6.42 1.72
C ARG A 303 -24.20 -5.84 3.09
N SER A 304 -23.20 -4.98 3.16
CA SER A 304 -22.90 -4.18 4.36
C SER A 304 -23.98 -3.12 4.58
N ASP A 305 -24.05 -2.57 5.78
CA ASP A 305 -24.96 -1.45 6.06
C ASP A 305 -24.53 -0.22 5.26
N ILE A 306 -25.50 0.63 4.91
CA ILE A 306 -25.21 1.85 4.17
C ILE A 306 -24.45 2.84 5.05
N GLU A 307 -23.30 3.28 4.58
CA GLU A 307 -22.41 4.22 5.27
C GLU A 307 -22.52 5.66 4.73
N ASN A 308 -23.06 5.82 3.54
CA ASN A 308 -23.23 7.14 2.92
C ASN A 308 -24.51 7.19 2.11
N PHE A 309 -25.34 8.19 2.38
CA PHE A 309 -26.44 8.62 1.53
C PHE A 309 -26.17 10.02 0.99
N ARG A 310 -26.46 10.24 -0.29
CA ARG A 310 -26.46 11.59 -0.90
C ARG A 310 -27.57 11.72 -1.92
N PHE A 311 -28.34 12.80 -1.80
CA PHE A 311 -29.19 13.23 -2.90
C PHE A 311 -28.37 14.00 -3.94
N SER A 312 -28.74 13.90 -5.19
CA SER A 312 -28.20 14.81 -6.20
C SER A 312 -28.66 16.25 -5.95
N PRO A 313 -27.87 17.27 -6.30
CA PRO A 313 -28.25 18.67 -6.14
C PRO A 313 -29.64 19.00 -6.73
N ASN A 314 -29.97 18.43 -7.88
CA ASN A 314 -31.30 18.60 -8.52
C ASN A 314 -32.41 17.71 -7.92
N GLY A 315 -32.09 16.84 -6.94
CA GLY A 315 -33.02 15.94 -6.27
C GLY A 315 -33.62 14.83 -7.13
N LYS A 316 -33.12 14.60 -8.34
CA LYS A 316 -33.60 13.53 -9.21
C LYS A 316 -33.08 12.15 -8.79
N TYR A 317 -31.83 12.12 -8.28
CA TYR A 317 -31.17 10.88 -7.91
C TYR A 317 -30.83 10.83 -6.42
N LEU A 318 -30.66 9.61 -5.93
CA LEU A 318 -30.16 9.29 -4.60
C LEU A 318 -29.01 8.28 -4.75
N LEU A 319 -27.92 8.53 -4.07
CA LEU A 319 -26.80 7.63 -3.92
C LEU A 319 -26.88 6.96 -2.55
N ALA A 320 -26.70 5.65 -2.53
CA ALA A 320 -26.48 4.84 -1.35
C ALA A 320 -25.17 4.08 -1.52
N GLN A 321 -24.29 4.15 -0.54
CA GLN A 321 -22.98 3.51 -0.59
C GLN A 321 -22.78 2.64 0.62
N ASP A 322 -22.39 1.39 0.39
CA ASP A 322 -21.86 0.49 1.41
C ASP A 322 -20.36 0.23 1.18
N GLU A 323 -19.73 -0.58 2.01
CA GLU A 323 -18.30 -0.92 1.87
C GLU A 323 -17.96 -1.62 0.54
N GLY A 324 -18.93 -2.25 -0.11
CA GLY A 324 -18.75 -3.08 -1.32
C GLY A 324 -19.20 -2.42 -2.61
N GLY A 325 -19.87 -1.27 -2.55
CA GLY A 325 -20.35 -0.62 -3.76
C GLY A 325 -21.17 0.65 -3.57
N ILE A 326 -21.40 1.31 -4.68
CA ILE A 326 -22.19 2.53 -4.76
C ILE A 326 -23.44 2.24 -5.60
N TYR A 327 -24.60 2.46 -5.03
CA TYR A 327 -25.89 2.26 -5.68
C TYR A 327 -26.48 3.60 -6.10
N VAL A 328 -26.81 3.74 -7.37
CA VAL A 328 -27.48 4.92 -7.91
C VAL A 328 -28.95 4.60 -8.08
N LEU A 329 -29.80 5.45 -7.51
CA LEU A 329 -31.25 5.30 -7.49
C LEU A 329 -31.91 6.54 -8.08
N THR A 330 -33.09 6.40 -8.69
CA THR A 330 -33.99 7.55 -8.87
C THR A 330 -34.74 7.80 -7.57
N ARG A 331 -35.07 9.06 -7.27
CA ARG A 331 -35.84 9.42 -6.08
C ARG A 331 -37.35 9.26 -6.27
N ASP A 332 -37.86 9.65 -7.43
CA ASP A 332 -39.31 9.65 -7.73
C ASP A 332 -39.57 9.11 -9.13
N PRO A 333 -40.07 7.88 -9.26
CA PRO A 333 -40.23 6.88 -8.19
C PRO A 333 -38.88 6.37 -7.66
N LEU A 334 -38.87 5.91 -6.41
CA LEU A 334 -37.65 5.33 -5.80
C LEU A 334 -37.36 3.99 -6.47
N LYS A 335 -36.33 3.95 -7.34
CA LYS A 335 -35.92 2.77 -8.11
C LYS A 335 -34.41 2.68 -8.23
N PHE A 336 -33.93 1.45 -8.28
CA PHE A 336 -32.53 1.14 -8.60
C PHE A 336 -32.25 1.44 -10.08
N VAL A 337 -31.10 2.09 -10.35
CA VAL A 337 -30.63 2.40 -11.72
C VAL A 337 -29.45 1.52 -12.07
N PHE A 338 -28.33 1.65 -11.37
CA PHE A 338 -27.14 0.82 -11.55
C PHE A 338 -26.28 0.83 -10.27
N ARG A 339 -25.29 -0.07 -10.24
CA ARG A 339 -24.33 -0.20 -9.17
C ARG A 339 -22.91 -0.04 -9.71
N ILE A 340 -22.07 0.63 -8.95
CA ILE A 340 -20.64 0.69 -9.16
C ILE A 340 -19.98 -0.23 -8.13
N ASP A 341 -19.28 -1.27 -8.61
CA ASP A 341 -18.54 -2.17 -7.74
C ASP A 341 -17.21 -1.50 -7.33
N THR A 342 -17.09 -1.21 -6.07
CA THR A 342 -15.88 -0.64 -5.48
C THR A 342 -15.81 -1.05 -4.01
N VAL A 343 -14.60 -1.24 -3.49
CA VAL A 343 -14.37 -1.64 -2.11
C VAL A 343 -13.61 -0.53 -1.40
N ASP A 344 -14.06 -0.18 -0.18
CA ASP A 344 -13.40 0.80 0.67
C ASP A 344 -13.17 2.17 -0.03
N ALA A 345 -14.13 2.59 -0.86
CA ALA A 345 -14.11 3.91 -1.48
C ALA A 345 -14.46 4.99 -0.45
N GLN A 346 -13.82 6.16 -0.57
CA GLN A 346 -14.25 7.34 0.18
C GLN A 346 -15.70 7.72 -0.16
N PRO A 347 -16.41 8.45 0.71
CA PRO A 347 -17.80 8.80 0.45
C PRO A 347 -18.00 9.43 -0.92
N ALA A 348 -18.78 8.74 -1.75
CA ALA A 348 -19.11 9.20 -3.08
C ALA A 348 -20.08 10.40 -3.05
N GLN A 349 -19.99 11.23 -4.08
CA GLN A 349 -20.81 12.43 -4.21
C GLN A 349 -21.26 12.62 -5.65
N PHE A 350 -22.30 13.44 -5.85
CA PHE A 350 -22.71 13.88 -7.18
C PHE A 350 -21.90 15.09 -7.65
N SER A 351 -21.68 15.19 -8.95
CA SER A 351 -21.21 16.42 -9.58
C SER A 351 -22.23 17.56 -9.40
N PRO A 352 -21.80 18.85 -9.44
CA PRO A 352 -22.71 20.00 -9.26
C PRO A 352 -23.88 20.01 -10.25
N ASP A 353 -23.68 19.51 -11.47
CA ASP A 353 -24.71 19.39 -12.53
C ASP A 353 -25.61 18.16 -12.35
N SER A 354 -25.32 17.31 -11.36
CA SER A 354 -26.04 16.05 -11.07
C SER A 354 -26.01 15.00 -12.20
N GLN A 355 -25.01 15.06 -13.09
CA GLN A 355 -24.88 14.12 -14.20
C GLN A 355 -23.91 12.98 -13.92
N GLN A 356 -23.06 13.14 -12.92
CA GLN A 356 -21.98 12.21 -12.63
C GLN A 356 -21.93 11.84 -11.15
N VAL A 357 -21.43 10.63 -10.89
CA VAL A 357 -20.99 10.18 -9.56
C VAL A 357 -19.47 10.25 -9.52
N VAL A 358 -18.94 10.86 -8.48
CA VAL A 358 -17.52 11.12 -8.30
C VAL A 358 -17.07 10.58 -6.96
N PHE A 359 -15.99 9.82 -6.93
CA PHE A 359 -15.43 9.28 -5.70
C PHE A 359 -13.94 8.98 -5.83
N PHE A 360 -13.34 8.70 -4.69
CA PHE A 360 -11.96 8.28 -4.58
C PHE A 360 -11.93 6.81 -4.16
N SER A 361 -11.40 5.93 -5.03
CA SER A 361 -11.35 4.49 -4.80
C SER A 361 -10.13 4.05 -4.01
N SER A 362 -10.19 2.86 -3.41
CA SER A 362 -9.09 2.24 -2.67
C SER A 362 -7.83 2.00 -3.54
N GLY A 363 -7.98 1.99 -4.87
CA GLY A 363 -6.89 1.94 -5.84
C GLY A 363 -6.08 3.23 -5.95
N LEU A 364 -6.35 4.24 -5.10
CA LEU A 364 -5.75 5.58 -5.15
C LEU A 364 -6.09 6.34 -6.43
N ARG A 365 -7.35 6.22 -6.87
CA ARG A 365 -7.86 6.78 -8.12
C ARG A 365 -9.08 7.63 -7.87
N VAL A 366 -9.15 8.77 -8.52
CA VAL A 366 -10.38 9.53 -8.68
C VAL A 366 -11.16 8.95 -9.85
N GLU A 367 -12.37 8.49 -9.58
CA GLU A 367 -13.24 7.90 -10.57
C GLU A 367 -14.48 8.76 -10.79
N THR A 368 -14.88 8.89 -12.07
CA THR A 368 -16.08 9.62 -12.49
C THR A 368 -16.94 8.72 -13.36
N TRP A 369 -18.22 8.60 -13.00
CA TRP A 369 -19.18 7.73 -13.67
C TRP A 369 -20.36 8.53 -14.17
N SER A 370 -20.72 8.36 -15.43
CA SER A 370 -21.92 8.96 -16.03
C SER A 370 -23.17 8.22 -15.55
N ILE A 371 -24.16 8.96 -15.06
CA ILE A 371 -25.43 8.38 -14.63
C ILE A 371 -26.26 7.92 -15.83
N ASP A 372 -26.32 8.73 -16.89
CA ASP A 372 -27.12 8.41 -18.08
C ASP A 372 -26.53 7.23 -18.86
N ARG A 373 -25.20 7.14 -19.00
CA ARG A 373 -24.53 6.05 -19.72
C ARG A 373 -24.26 4.83 -18.85
N GLN A 374 -24.35 4.98 -17.52
CA GLN A 374 -24.07 3.92 -16.54
C GLN A 374 -22.65 3.33 -16.68
N GLU A 375 -21.68 4.14 -17.09
CA GLU A 375 -20.31 3.74 -17.36
C GLU A 375 -19.29 4.72 -16.77
N GLN A 376 -18.09 4.22 -16.53
CA GLN A 376 -16.95 5.04 -16.12
C GLN A 376 -16.53 5.96 -17.25
N THR A 377 -16.51 7.26 -16.99
CA THR A 377 -16.13 8.29 -17.97
C THR A 377 -14.70 8.77 -17.83
N SER A 378 -14.17 8.68 -16.62
CA SER A 378 -12.81 9.10 -16.36
C SER A 378 -12.25 8.36 -15.13
N VAL A 379 -10.97 8.08 -15.20
CA VAL A 379 -10.17 7.61 -14.07
C VAL A 379 -8.84 8.35 -14.07
N ALA A 380 -8.45 8.88 -12.94
CA ALA A 380 -7.18 9.57 -12.78
C ALA A 380 -6.45 9.06 -11.52
N ASP A 381 -5.19 8.68 -11.68
CA ASP A 381 -4.34 8.36 -10.54
C ASP A 381 -3.97 9.65 -9.80
N VAL A 382 -4.04 9.62 -8.48
CA VAL A 382 -3.64 10.78 -7.68
C VAL A 382 -2.24 10.53 -7.13
N PRO A 383 -1.27 11.41 -7.44
CA PRO A 383 0.10 11.25 -6.97
C PRO A 383 0.19 11.36 -5.44
N ALA A 384 1.12 10.63 -4.87
CA ALA A 384 1.58 10.77 -3.47
C ALA A 384 0.55 10.49 -2.35
N MET A 385 -0.47 9.67 -2.59
CA MET A 385 -1.53 9.38 -1.59
C MET A 385 -1.11 8.47 -0.44
N ARG A 386 0.04 7.83 -0.49
CA ARG A 386 0.56 7.07 0.65
C ARG A 386 0.96 8.03 1.75
N GLY A 387 0.21 8.01 2.83
CA GLY A 387 0.45 8.87 3.96
C GLY A 387 -0.53 10.01 4.13
N CYS A 388 -1.64 10.08 3.38
CA CYS A 388 -2.74 10.97 3.69
C CYS A 388 -3.54 10.43 4.88
N ARG A 389 -3.62 11.22 5.93
CA ARG A 389 -4.50 10.97 7.09
C ARG A 389 -5.94 11.35 6.82
N GLN A 390 -6.12 12.42 6.08
CA GLN A 390 -7.42 12.96 5.69
C GLN A 390 -7.36 13.42 4.24
N THR A 391 -8.46 13.24 3.56
CA THR A 391 -8.59 13.56 2.14
C THR A 391 -9.92 14.24 1.89
N ALA A 392 -9.96 15.05 0.84
CA ALA A 392 -11.19 15.59 0.29
C ALA A 392 -11.08 15.67 -1.24
N LEU A 393 -12.18 15.39 -1.92
CA LEU A 393 -12.30 15.46 -3.37
C LEU A 393 -13.32 16.55 -3.73
N SER A 394 -12.99 17.39 -4.70
CA SER A 394 -13.95 18.39 -5.19
C SER A 394 -15.13 17.73 -5.89
N PRO A 395 -16.35 18.31 -5.80
CA PRO A 395 -17.53 17.73 -6.43
C PRO A 395 -17.44 17.59 -7.96
N ASP A 396 -16.59 18.38 -8.61
CA ASP A 396 -16.32 18.31 -10.06
C ASP A 396 -15.14 17.39 -10.44
N ALA A 397 -14.60 16.65 -9.48
CA ALA A 397 -13.45 15.75 -9.62
C ALA A 397 -12.12 16.39 -10.07
N LYS A 398 -12.03 17.73 -10.11
CA LYS A 398 -10.82 18.42 -10.62
C LYS A 398 -9.73 18.57 -9.57
N TYR A 399 -10.09 18.65 -8.30
CA TYR A 399 -9.15 18.94 -7.23
C TYR A 399 -9.22 17.89 -6.12
N PHE A 400 -8.05 17.57 -5.61
CA PHE A 400 -7.89 16.61 -4.53
C PHE A 400 -7.02 17.21 -3.42
N ALA A 401 -7.49 17.17 -2.18
CA ALA A 401 -6.76 17.65 -1.02
C ALA A 401 -6.32 16.47 -0.13
N CYS A 402 -5.08 16.54 0.33
CA CYS A 402 -4.46 15.56 1.21
C CYS A 402 -3.82 16.27 2.42
N PHE A 403 -4.21 15.87 3.61
CA PHE A 403 -3.48 16.18 4.83
C PHE A 403 -2.58 14.99 5.17
N GLY A 404 -1.27 15.18 5.05
CA GLY A 404 -0.28 14.11 5.05
C GLY A 404 0.16 13.65 6.44
N ASN A 405 0.86 12.51 6.51
CA ASN A 405 1.51 12.02 7.74
C ASN A 405 2.62 12.96 8.26
N ALA A 406 3.22 13.76 7.38
CA ALA A 406 4.16 14.82 7.73
C ALA A 406 3.48 16.07 8.33
N LEU A 407 2.16 16.03 8.52
CA LEU A 407 1.33 17.12 9.05
C LEU A 407 1.29 18.34 8.10
N ASP A 408 1.51 18.12 6.83
CA ASP A 408 1.40 19.09 5.75
C ASP A 408 0.06 18.95 5.01
N LEU A 409 -0.44 20.07 4.50
CA LEU A 409 -1.61 20.15 3.64
C LEU A 409 -1.17 20.36 2.20
N THR A 410 -1.68 19.52 1.30
CA THR A 410 -1.42 19.63 -0.14
C THR A 410 -2.72 19.57 -0.93
N LEU A 411 -2.85 20.45 -1.92
CA LEU A 411 -3.95 20.49 -2.87
C LEU A 411 -3.40 20.22 -4.27
N PHE A 412 -3.99 19.22 -4.95
CA PHE A 412 -3.57 18.78 -6.29
C PHE A 412 -4.66 19.03 -7.32
N ASP A 413 -4.25 19.32 -8.54
CA ASP A 413 -5.08 19.18 -9.74
C ASP A 413 -5.09 17.72 -10.16
N VAL A 414 -6.27 17.10 -10.22
CA VAL A 414 -6.43 15.67 -10.51
C VAL A 414 -6.03 15.35 -11.96
N GLY A 415 -6.34 16.23 -12.90
CA GLY A 415 -6.08 16.00 -14.32
C GLY A 415 -4.60 16.09 -14.70
N THR A 416 -3.88 17.01 -14.07
CA THR A 416 -2.45 17.27 -14.37
C THR A 416 -1.52 16.62 -13.34
N GLY A 417 -2.01 16.27 -12.16
CA GLY A 417 -1.18 15.85 -11.02
C GLY A 417 -0.36 16.99 -10.39
N GLU A 418 -0.57 18.24 -10.84
CA GLU A 418 0.17 19.40 -10.35
C GLU A 418 -0.24 19.76 -8.93
N THR A 419 0.75 20.08 -8.07
CA THR A 419 0.50 20.67 -6.77
C THR A 419 0.10 22.12 -6.91
N ILE A 420 -1.16 22.44 -6.62
CA ILE A 420 -1.70 23.81 -6.67
C ILE A 420 -1.29 24.61 -5.45
N PHE A 421 -1.31 23.93 -4.30
CA PHE A 421 -1.00 24.56 -3.02
C PHE A 421 -0.35 23.55 -2.08
N LYS A 422 0.65 24.00 -1.31
CA LYS A 422 1.26 23.22 -0.24
C LYS A 422 1.53 24.11 0.97
N LYS A 423 1.10 23.67 2.16
CA LYS A 423 1.43 24.29 3.44
C LYS A 423 2.12 23.25 4.30
N GLU A 424 3.42 23.43 4.56
CA GLU A 424 4.18 22.62 5.51
C GLU A 424 3.76 22.98 6.95
N HIS A 425 3.79 21.99 7.84
CA HIS A 425 3.41 22.16 9.24
C HIS A 425 2.01 22.77 9.43
N PHE A 426 1.04 22.35 8.58
CA PHE A 426 -0.36 22.81 8.73
C PHE A 426 -0.96 22.42 10.09
N PHE A 427 -0.40 21.40 10.73
CA PHE A 427 -0.66 21.08 12.12
C PHE A 427 0.66 21.22 12.90
N ASP A 428 0.78 22.28 13.69
CA ASP A 428 1.97 22.56 14.49
C ASP A 428 1.70 22.30 15.97
N PHE A 429 2.37 21.29 16.52
CA PHE A 429 2.29 20.97 17.94
C PHE A 429 2.93 22.02 18.85
N ASP A 430 3.96 22.72 18.36
CA ASP A 430 4.72 23.64 19.19
C ASP A 430 4.00 24.96 19.41
N ALA A 431 3.07 25.33 18.50
CA ALA A 431 2.24 26.53 18.64
C ALA A 431 1.14 26.40 19.72
N GLY A 432 0.71 25.19 20.09
CA GLY A 432 -0.39 24.96 21.04
C GLY A 432 -0.01 24.34 22.39
N PHE A 433 1.20 23.78 22.51
CA PHE A 433 1.60 23.02 23.71
C PHE A 433 3.08 23.29 24.05
N SER A 434 3.39 24.43 24.63
CA SER A 434 4.74 24.74 25.08
C SER A 434 5.11 23.89 26.29
N GLY A 435 6.09 22.98 26.11
CA GLY A 435 6.87 22.37 27.16
C GLY A 435 6.37 21.02 27.70
N TYR A 436 7.22 20.03 27.62
CA TYR A 436 7.28 18.78 28.40
C TYR A 436 6.71 17.46 27.83
N PHE A 437 6.07 17.37 26.65
CA PHE A 437 5.34 16.12 26.32
C PHE A 437 5.51 15.56 24.90
N GLY A 438 6.71 15.17 24.48
CA GLY A 438 6.90 14.44 23.21
C GLY A 438 6.09 13.14 23.10
N LEU A 439 5.91 12.42 24.21
CA LEU A 439 5.10 11.20 24.27
C LEU A 439 3.60 11.48 24.17
N PHE A 440 3.11 12.57 24.75
CA PHE A 440 1.69 12.97 24.62
C PHE A 440 1.34 13.44 23.21
N LYS A 441 2.27 14.05 22.47
CA LYS A 441 2.11 14.38 21.05
C LYS A 441 1.80 13.15 20.21
N PHE A 442 2.57 12.09 20.42
CA PHE A 442 2.42 10.82 19.71
C PHE A 442 1.10 10.13 20.08
N ILE A 443 0.76 10.06 21.35
CA ILE A 443 -0.50 9.48 21.85
C ILE A 443 -1.70 10.28 21.34
N TYR A 444 -1.63 11.62 21.34
CA TYR A 444 -2.70 12.45 20.80
C TYR A 444 -2.97 12.20 19.32
N LEU A 445 -1.92 12.08 18.49
CA LEU A 445 -2.06 11.76 17.06
C LEU A 445 -2.57 10.33 16.80
N LEU A 446 -2.25 9.39 17.68
CA LEU A 446 -2.75 8.01 17.58
C LEU A 446 -4.24 7.91 17.98
N THR A 447 -4.66 8.69 18.98
CA THR A 447 -6.01 8.63 19.52
C THR A 447 -7.00 9.54 18.79
N HIS A 448 -6.52 10.63 18.15
CA HIS A 448 -7.37 11.59 17.43
C HIS A 448 -7.11 11.49 15.92
N ARG A 449 -7.96 10.73 15.24
CA ARG A 449 -7.85 10.55 13.77
C ARG A 449 -8.13 11.84 12.99
N ASN A 450 -9.00 12.73 13.51
CA ASN A 450 -9.46 13.94 12.84
C ASN A 450 -8.81 15.20 13.44
N VAL A 451 -7.56 15.48 13.04
CA VAL A 451 -6.82 16.68 13.50
C VAL A 451 -6.92 17.86 12.54
N ALA A 452 -7.46 17.65 11.35
CA ALA A 452 -7.73 18.69 10.36
C ALA A 452 -9.14 18.50 9.77
N THR A 453 -9.72 19.55 9.25
CA THR A 453 -10.98 19.54 8.49
C THR A 453 -10.69 20.05 7.08
N LEU A 454 -11.04 19.25 6.06
CA LEU A 454 -10.85 19.58 4.65
C LEU A 454 -12.21 19.60 3.96
N ARG A 455 -12.59 20.70 3.31
CA ARG A 455 -13.90 20.84 2.67
C ARG A 455 -13.79 21.61 1.35
N PHE A 456 -14.49 21.10 0.34
CA PHE A 456 -14.79 21.88 -0.88
C PHE A 456 -16.20 22.47 -0.76
N SER A 457 -16.40 23.64 -1.36
CA SER A 457 -17.75 24.18 -1.53
C SER A 457 -18.58 23.29 -2.48
N PRO A 458 -19.91 23.21 -2.32
CA PRO A 458 -20.76 22.35 -3.15
C PRO A 458 -20.72 22.67 -4.65
N ASP A 459 -20.37 23.90 -5.01
CA ASP A 459 -20.20 24.39 -6.38
C ASP A 459 -18.78 24.22 -6.92
N ALA A 460 -17.89 23.65 -6.14
CA ALA A 460 -16.46 23.44 -6.46
C ALA A 460 -15.66 24.74 -6.71
N HIS A 461 -16.13 25.90 -6.22
CA HIS A 461 -15.41 27.16 -6.37
C HIS A 461 -14.32 27.38 -5.31
N TYR A 462 -14.52 26.85 -4.11
CA TYR A 462 -13.64 27.09 -2.98
C TYR A 462 -13.17 25.78 -2.32
N PHE A 463 -11.94 25.82 -1.85
CA PHE A 463 -11.41 24.84 -0.92
C PHE A 463 -11.11 25.53 0.41
N ALA A 464 -11.55 24.95 1.51
CA ALA A 464 -11.26 25.44 2.85
C ALA A 464 -10.72 24.32 3.73
N ALA A 465 -9.73 24.63 4.56
CA ALA A 465 -9.14 23.72 5.50
C ALA A 465 -8.83 24.40 6.83
N SER A 466 -8.97 23.66 7.91
CA SER A 466 -8.54 24.08 9.24
C SER A 466 -7.84 22.94 10.00
N SER A 467 -6.95 23.28 10.92
CA SER A 467 -6.34 22.36 11.85
C SER A 467 -6.68 22.71 13.28
N ARG A 468 -6.63 21.72 14.18
CA ARG A 468 -6.84 21.96 15.63
C ARG A 468 -5.74 22.81 16.28
N THR A 469 -4.69 23.16 15.57
CA THR A 469 -3.64 24.11 16.00
C THR A 469 -3.85 25.52 15.46
N LYS A 470 -5.07 25.83 15.02
CA LYS A 470 -5.50 27.16 14.54
C LYS A 470 -4.89 27.61 13.22
N GLU A 471 -4.33 26.69 12.44
CA GLU A 471 -3.98 26.97 11.05
C GLU A 471 -5.24 26.83 10.18
N GLU A 472 -5.54 27.85 9.43
CA GLU A 472 -6.71 27.92 8.55
C GLU A 472 -6.33 28.45 7.19
N ILE A 473 -6.97 27.93 6.17
CA ILE A 473 -6.74 28.37 4.80
C ILE A 473 -8.01 28.26 3.98
N THR A 474 -8.21 29.21 3.10
CA THR A 474 -9.22 29.14 2.05
C THR A 474 -8.60 29.52 0.72
N ILE A 475 -8.90 28.76 -0.31
CA ILE A 475 -8.38 28.92 -1.66
C ILE A 475 -9.56 29.09 -2.62
N ASP A 476 -9.51 30.13 -3.42
CA ASP A 476 -10.34 30.30 -4.61
C ASP A 476 -9.74 29.42 -5.73
N LEU A 477 -10.48 28.41 -6.15
CA LEU A 477 -9.99 27.39 -7.09
C LEU A 477 -9.89 27.92 -8.53
N ALA A 478 -10.66 28.94 -8.88
CA ALA A 478 -10.59 29.56 -10.20
C ALA A 478 -9.31 30.40 -10.36
N THR A 479 -8.94 31.15 -9.33
CA THR A 479 -7.74 32.00 -9.33
C THR A 479 -6.51 31.28 -8.77
N LYS A 480 -6.71 30.13 -8.11
CA LYS A 480 -5.67 29.35 -7.38
C LYS A 480 -4.96 30.18 -6.29
N LYS A 481 -5.63 31.16 -5.73
CA LYS A 481 -5.07 32.06 -4.71
C LYS A 481 -5.76 31.87 -3.36
N THR A 482 -4.99 32.08 -2.31
CA THR A 482 -5.52 32.14 -0.94
C THR A 482 -6.36 33.39 -0.74
N ILE A 483 -7.45 33.25 0.01
CA ILE A 483 -8.33 34.37 0.40
C ILE A 483 -8.03 34.68 1.87
N ASN A 484 -7.97 35.98 2.19
CA ASN A 484 -7.88 36.43 3.58
C ASN A 484 -9.19 36.11 4.30
N LEU A 485 -9.10 35.47 5.45
CA LEU A 485 -10.25 35.11 6.26
C LEU A 485 -10.66 36.25 7.20
N PRO A 486 -11.86 36.83 7.03
CA PRO A 486 -12.42 37.74 8.03
C PRO A 486 -12.61 37.05 9.39
N GLY A 487 -12.61 37.82 10.47
CA GLY A 487 -12.65 37.29 11.84
C GLY A 487 -13.82 36.35 12.13
N GLY A 488 -14.98 36.54 11.51
CA GLY A 488 -16.13 35.63 11.66
C GLY A 488 -15.88 34.24 11.03
N LEU A 489 -15.21 34.17 9.88
CA LEU A 489 -14.82 32.92 9.25
C LEU A 489 -13.76 32.20 10.08
N HIS A 490 -12.75 32.95 10.55
CA HIS A 490 -11.73 32.42 11.43
C HIS A 490 -12.35 31.71 12.66
N SER A 491 -13.26 32.41 13.36
CA SER A 491 -13.94 31.82 14.53
C SER A 491 -14.81 30.61 14.18
N SER A 492 -15.41 30.55 12.99
CA SER A 492 -16.25 29.41 12.56
C SER A 492 -15.46 28.19 12.11
N MET A 493 -14.20 28.37 11.69
CA MET A 493 -13.36 27.29 11.15
C MET A 493 -12.42 26.69 12.19
N GLU A 494 -12.31 27.24 13.38
CA GLU A 494 -11.30 26.91 14.40
C GLU A 494 -11.29 25.41 14.79
N TYR A 495 -12.42 24.71 14.76
CA TYR A 495 -12.49 23.29 15.16
C TYR A 495 -12.96 22.36 14.02
N ALA A 496 -14.24 22.43 13.72
CA ALA A 496 -14.84 21.64 12.64
C ALA A 496 -15.90 22.48 11.94
N PHE A 497 -15.87 22.48 10.63
CA PHE A 497 -16.80 23.27 9.83
C PHE A 497 -17.28 22.49 8.61
N THR A 498 -18.37 22.99 7.99
CA THR A 498 -18.83 22.52 6.69
C THR A 498 -19.48 23.65 5.91
N PHE A 499 -19.39 23.59 4.59
CA PHE A 499 -20.19 24.45 3.72
C PHE A 499 -21.65 24.04 3.76
N VAL A 500 -22.55 25.00 3.90
CA VAL A 500 -23.99 24.82 3.85
C VAL A 500 -24.53 25.66 2.70
N GLY A 501 -24.59 25.04 1.52
CA GLY A 501 -24.70 25.80 0.26
C GLY A 501 -23.39 26.46 -0.15
N PRO A 502 -23.37 27.20 -1.25
CA PRO A 502 -22.14 27.86 -1.76
C PRO A 502 -21.75 29.10 -0.98
N ASP A 503 -22.68 29.69 -0.25
CA ASP A 503 -22.60 31.04 0.35
C ASP A 503 -22.51 31.07 1.87
N ARG A 504 -22.48 29.90 2.54
CA ARG A 504 -22.47 29.83 4.01
C ARG A 504 -21.55 28.71 4.53
N ILE A 505 -20.96 28.99 5.66
CA ILE A 505 -20.22 28.01 6.47
C ILE A 505 -20.90 27.88 7.85
N VAL A 506 -20.96 26.67 8.36
CA VAL A 506 -21.32 26.38 9.75
C VAL A 506 -20.13 25.76 10.44
N GLY A 507 -19.74 26.35 11.57
CA GLY A 507 -18.64 25.87 12.40
C GLY A 507 -19.10 25.44 13.77
N ILE A 508 -18.53 24.34 14.29
CA ILE A 508 -18.79 23.84 15.65
C ILE A 508 -17.70 24.36 16.60
N ASP A 509 -18.13 24.93 17.73
CA ASP A 509 -17.29 25.05 18.91
C ASP A 509 -17.53 23.80 19.79
N ALA A 510 -16.55 22.90 19.82
CA ALA A 510 -16.67 21.64 20.56
C ALA A 510 -16.72 21.82 22.07
N PHE A 511 -16.19 22.93 22.61
CA PHE A 511 -16.17 23.23 24.04
C PHE A 511 -17.39 24.04 24.49
N HIS A 512 -17.94 24.85 23.57
CA HIS A 512 -19.09 25.70 23.81
C HIS A 512 -20.11 25.55 22.69
N PRO A 513 -20.90 24.47 22.67
CA PRO A 513 -21.83 24.19 21.57
C PRO A 513 -22.82 25.33 21.30
N ASP A 514 -23.18 26.12 22.33
CA ASP A 514 -24.01 27.32 22.24
C ASP A 514 -23.40 28.49 21.46
N LYS A 515 -22.07 28.39 21.17
CA LYS A 515 -21.32 29.41 20.41
C LYS A 515 -21.06 28.99 18.95
N SER A 516 -21.56 27.84 18.50
CA SER A 516 -21.42 27.43 17.12
C SER A 516 -22.04 28.46 16.16
N LEU A 517 -21.35 28.79 15.08
CA LEU A 517 -21.66 29.92 14.21
C LEU A 517 -22.18 29.49 12.85
N VAL A 518 -23.14 30.22 12.31
CA VAL A 518 -23.52 30.25 10.90
C VAL A 518 -23.00 31.55 10.32
N VAL A 519 -22.12 31.47 9.35
CA VAL A 519 -21.40 32.61 8.78
C VAL A 519 -21.59 32.66 7.25
N GLU A 520 -21.86 33.88 6.75
CA GLU A 520 -21.89 34.14 5.30
C GLU A 520 -20.49 34.03 4.72
N PHE A 521 -20.36 33.33 3.60
CA PHE A 521 -19.09 33.10 2.92
C PHE A 521 -19.08 33.84 1.56
N PRO A 522 -17.97 34.45 1.14
CA PRO A 522 -16.71 34.64 1.85
C PRO A 522 -16.64 35.88 2.75
N SER A 523 -17.73 36.62 2.95
CA SER A 523 -17.73 37.90 3.65
C SER A 523 -17.36 37.80 5.15
N GLY A 524 -17.58 36.66 5.77
CA GLY A 524 -17.35 36.47 7.20
C GLY A 524 -18.39 37.08 8.12
N ARG A 525 -19.52 37.56 7.59
CA ARG A 525 -20.61 38.12 8.38
C ARG A 525 -21.31 37.01 9.15
N VAL A 526 -21.36 37.12 10.49
CA VAL A 526 -22.11 36.19 11.34
C VAL A 526 -23.59 36.36 11.08
N LEU A 527 -24.25 35.29 10.66
CA LEU A 527 -25.68 35.27 10.38
C LEU A 527 -26.48 34.79 11.59
N ASP A 528 -25.98 33.78 12.31
CA ASP A 528 -26.70 33.18 13.42
C ASP A 528 -25.78 32.39 14.38
N HIS A 529 -26.31 32.06 15.57
CA HIS A 529 -25.70 31.15 16.52
C HIS A 529 -26.62 29.95 16.69
N VAL A 530 -26.02 28.74 16.66
CA VAL A 530 -26.76 27.48 16.75
C VAL A 530 -26.15 26.57 17.81
N PRO A 531 -26.95 25.86 18.61
CA PRO A 531 -26.45 24.96 19.64
C PRO A 531 -26.04 23.60 19.03
N LEU A 532 -24.95 23.59 18.26
CA LEU A 532 -24.42 22.39 17.62
C LEU A 532 -23.31 21.80 18.46
N GLY A 533 -23.48 20.55 18.88
CA GLY A 533 -22.45 19.74 19.53
C GLY A 533 -22.32 18.39 18.83
N GLY A 534 -21.08 17.88 18.67
CA GLY A 534 -20.84 16.59 18.04
C GLY A 534 -19.38 16.40 17.63
N ASP A 535 -19.05 15.19 17.21
CA ASP A 535 -17.69 14.82 16.77
C ASP A 535 -17.41 15.10 15.30
N SER A 536 -18.43 15.11 14.48
CA SER A 536 -18.31 15.35 13.05
C SER A 536 -19.53 16.08 12.50
N LEU A 537 -19.27 16.88 11.48
CA LEU A 537 -20.23 17.76 10.84
C LEU A 537 -20.18 17.55 9.33
N VAL A 538 -21.32 17.27 8.72
CA VAL A 538 -21.46 17.19 7.24
C VAL A 538 -22.74 17.90 6.86
N ALA A 539 -22.69 18.76 5.85
CA ALA A 539 -23.90 19.39 5.32
C ALA A 539 -24.81 18.32 4.70
N ALA A 540 -26.12 18.42 4.99
CA ALA A 540 -27.10 17.72 4.20
C ALA A 540 -27.20 18.34 2.79
N THR A 541 -27.72 17.61 1.81
CA THR A 541 -27.96 18.17 0.47
C THR A 541 -28.94 19.34 0.54
N ASN A 542 -29.92 19.32 1.44
CA ASN A 542 -30.73 20.50 1.75
C ASN A 542 -30.00 21.43 2.71
N PRO A 543 -29.68 22.68 2.31
CA PRO A 543 -28.88 23.63 3.12
C PRO A 543 -29.56 24.15 4.39
N LYS A 544 -30.77 23.70 4.72
CA LYS A 544 -31.43 23.97 6.01
C LYS A 544 -31.07 22.98 7.09
N TYR A 545 -30.34 21.91 6.75
CA TYR A 545 -30.05 20.82 7.67
C TYR A 545 -28.56 20.45 7.69
N ILE A 546 -28.15 19.95 8.83
CA ILE A 546 -26.80 19.44 9.07
C ILE A 546 -26.90 18.02 9.62
N LEU A 547 -26.01 17.16 9.16
CA LEU A 547 -25.82 15.82 9.66
C LEU A 547 -24.74 15.86 10.72
N ILE A 548 -25.06 15.45 11.96
CA ILE A 548 -24.14 15.47 13.09
C ILE A 548 -24.06 14.08 13.73
N ARG A 549 -22.87 13.74 14.27
CA ARG A 549 -22.70 12.61 15.18
C ARG A 549 -22.58 13.13 16.62
N PRO A 550 -23.55 12.87 17.50
CA PRO A 550 -23.48 13.26 18.91
C PRO A 550 -22.30 12.57 19.63
N LEU A 551 -21.64 13.29 20.54
CA LEU A 551 -20.45 12.85 21.28
C LEU A 551 -20.61 11.55 22.10
N LYS A 552 -21.83 11.15 22.45
CA LYS A 552 -22.10 10.02 23.35
C LYS A 552 -22.86 8.87 22.71
N GLU A 553 -23.32 9.02 21.48
CA GLU A 553 -24.12 8.01 20.77
C GLU A 553 -23.67 7.93 19.33
N ASN A 554 -23.61 6.72 18.78
CA ASN A 554 -23.15 6.46 17.40
C ASN A 554 -24.14 6.81 16.27
N PRO A 555 -25.45 7.04 16.49
CA PRO A 555 -26.35 7.35 15.39
C PRO A 555 -26.12 8.74 14.81
N VAL A 556 -26.31 8.86 13.50
CA VAL A 556 -26.29 10.15 12.80
C VAL A 556 -27.59 10.89 13.08
N GLY A 557 -27.49 12.14 13.51
CA GLY A 557 -28.62 13.01 13.73
C GLY A 557 -28.80 14.04 12.61
N VAL A 558 -30.04 14.39 12.32
CA VAL A 558 -30.41 15.50 11.42
C VAL A 558 -30.77 16.72 12.26
N PHE A 559 -29.92 17.74 12.17
CA PHE A 559 -30.15 19.02 12.89
C PHE A 559 -30.75 20.07 11.96
N SER A 560 -31.83 20.71 12.36
CA SER A 560 -32.45 21.81 11.62
C SER A 560 -31.85 23.16 12.05
N LEU A 561 -31.26 23.89 11.10
CA LEU A 561 -30.74 25.24 11.33
C LEU A 561 -31.85 26.23 11.65
N ASP A 562 -33.01 26.11 10.98
CA ASP A 562 -34.15 26.99 11.19
C ASP A 562 -34.79 26.80 12.58
N GLN A 563 -34.92 25.52 13.01
CA GLN A 563 -35.53 25.19 14.31
C GLN A 563 -34.51 25.15 15.45
N LYS A 564 -33.21 25.23 15.14
CA LYS A 564 -32.09 25.16 16.11
C LYS A 564 -32.12 23.92 16.99
N LYS A 565 -32.55 22.77 16.47
CA LYS A 565 -32.66 21.52 17.23
C LYS A 565 -32.45 20.28 16.36
N LEU A 566 -32.11 19.20 17.04
CA LEU A 566 -32.08 17.86 16.46
C LEU A 566 -33.53 17.43 16.17
N ILE A 567 -33.84 17.09 14.91
CA ILE A 567 -35.18 16.66 14.48
C ILE A 567 -35.29 15.15 14.34
N TYR A 568 -34.19 14.48 13.97
CA TYR A 568 -34.09 13.02 13.86
C TYR A 568 -32.77 12.53 14.39
N ALA A 569 -32.78 11.31 14.94
CA ALA A 569 -31.59 10.50 15.13
C ALA A 569 -31.86 9.10 14.57
N THR A 570 -31.01 8.64 13.67
CA THR A 570 -31.10 7.30 13.09
C THR A 570 -30.34 6.30 13.96
N ARG A 571 -30.69 5.01 13.88
CA ARG A 571 -29.89 3.92 14.45
C ARG A 571 -28.84 3.41 13.48
N MET A 572 -28.84 3.92 12.26
CA MET A 572 -27.92 3.54 11.17
C MET A 572 -26.86 4.62 10.99
N ASP A 573 -25.79 4.27 10.31
CA ASP A 573 -24.60 5.13 10.16
C ASP A 573 -24.76 6.27 9.15
N ALA A 574 -25.82 6.27 8.34
CA ALA A 574 -25.99 7.26 7.27
C ALA A 574 -27.42 7.74 7.09
N THR A 575 -27.56 9.00 6.71
CA THR A 575 -28.78 9.64 6.25
C THR A 575 -28.43 10.87 5.38
N ASP A 576 -29.40 11.40 4.65
CA ASP A 576 -29.33 12.72 3.98
C ASP A 576 -30.72 13.31 3.83
N VAL A 577 -30.80 14.61 3.54
CA VAL A 577 -32.04 15.39 3.41
C VAL A 577 -32.03 16.17 2.10
N TRP A 578 -33.13 16.11 1.33
CA TRP A 578 -33.38 16.93 0.18
C TRP A 578 -34.85 17.37 0.11
N GLY A 579 -35.08 18.68 -0.10
CA GLY A 579 -36.45 19.21 -0.08
C GLY A 579 -37.15 18.90 1.24
N GLU A 580 -38.30 18.23 1.17
CA GLU A 580 -39.09 17.78 2.33
C GLU A 580 -38.82 16.29 2.67
N TYR A 581 -37.85 15.66 2.06
CA TYR A 581 -37.58 14.23 2.23
C TYR A 581 -36.26 13.98 2.93
N TRP A 582 -36.24 12.93 3.77
CA TRP A 582 -35.03 12.33 4.32
C TRP A 582 -34.99 10.84 4.01
N VAL A 583 -33.78 10.29 3.92
CA VAL A 583 -33.54 8.87 3.60
C VAL A 583 -32.98 8.15 4.80
N ASN A 584 -33.38 6.90 5.02
CA ASN A 584 -32.84 6.05 6.07
C ASN A 584 -32.85 4.58 5.61
N GLU A 585 -31.84 3.83 6.03
CA GLU A 585 -31.83 2.38 5.96
C GLU A 585 -32.57 1.80 7.17
N ARG A 586 -33.37 0.79 6.96
CA ARG A 586 -34.05 0.03 8.01
C ARG A 586 -33.21 -1.17 8.44
N LEU A 587 -33.46 -1.70 9.64
CA LEU A 587 -32.75 -2.87 10.16
C LEU A 587 -32.84 -4.11 9.25
N ASN A 588 -33.86 -4.20 8.40
CA ASN A 588 -33.99 -5.28 7.42
C ASN A 588 -33.29 -4.99 6.08
N GLY A 589 -32.52 -3.88 5.99
CA GLY A 589 -31.78 -3.47 4.80
C GLY A 589 -32.61 -2.77 3.72
N GLU A 590 -33.90 -2.52 3.94
CA GLU A 590 -34.71 -1.67 3.05
C GLU A 590 -34.33 -0.21 3.20
N ILE A 591 -34.21 0.49 2.09
CA ILE A 591 -34.09 1.96 2.06
C ILE A 591 -35.49 2.56 2.08
N GLY A 592 -35.75 3.42 3.04
CA GLY A 592 -37.00 4.18 3.15
C GLY A 592 -36.78 5.66 2.83
N LEU A 593 -37.69 6.25 2.07
CA LEU A 593 -37.75 7.69 1.81
C LEU A 593 -38.95 8.27 2.59
N TYR A 594 -38.66 9.15 3.52
CA TYR A 594 -39.62 9.69 4.50
C TYR A 594 -39.84 11.19 4.24
N LYS A 595 -41.03 11.70 4.51
CA LYS A 595 -41.23 13.13 4.62
C LYS A 595 -40.76 13.64 5.99
N ILE A 596 -40.27 14.88 6.05
CA ILE A 596 -39.85 15.51 7.29
C ILE A 596 -41.10 15.64 8.22
N GLY A 597 -40.97 15.15 9.45
CA GLY A 597 -42.07 15.05 10.43
C GLY A 597 -42.72 13.68 10.47
N GLU A 598 -42.48 12.80 9.51
CA GLU A 598 -43.03 11.44 9.46
C GLU A 598 -41.96 10.38 9.76
N LEU A 599 -42.33 9.41 10.63
CA LEU A 599 -41.48 8.26 11.01
C LEU A 599 -41.84 6.97 10.26
N THR A 600 -42.88 7.02 9.42
CA THR A 600 -43.30 5.88 8.61
C THR A 600 -43.38 6.29 7.14
N THR A 601 -43.10 5.33 6.25
CA THR A 601 -43.21 5.56 4.81
C THR A 601 -43.66 4.30 4.10
N ASN A 602 -44.40 4.48 3.00
CA ASN A 602 -44.69 3.43 2.04
C ASN A 602 -43.71 3.43 0.85
N VAL A 603 -42.85 4.45 0.74
CA VAL A 603 -41.81 4.53 -0.31
C VAL A 603 -40.57 3.81 0.18
N LYS A 604 -40.42 2.57 -0.26
CA LYS A 604 -39.34 1.68 0.17
C LYS A 604 -38.73 0.96 -1.03
N LEU A 605 -37.45 0.60 -0.90
CA LEU A 605 -36.71 -0.14 -1.90
C LEU A 605 -35.77 -1.13 -1.24
N GLN A 606 -35.82 -2.40 -1.64
CA GLN A 606 -34.75 -3.35 -1.33
C GLN A 606 -33.66 -3.23 -2.39
N LEU A 607 -32.44 -2.94 -1.97
CA LEU A 607 -31.30 -2.89 -2.88
C LEU A 607 -30.96 -4.31 -3.38
N PRO A 608 -30.40 -4.41 -4.62
CA PRO A 608 -29.82 -5.66 -5.07
C PRO A 608 -28.73 -6.12 -4.11
N VAL A 609 -28.57 -7.43 -3.99
CA VAL A 609 -27.49 -8.04 -3.21
C VAL A 609 -26.12 -7.59 -3.71
N GLY A 610 -25.23 -7.37 -2.78
CA GLY A 610 -23.89 -6.86 -3.06
C GLY A 610 -22.80 -7.76 -2.51
N LYS A 611 -21.57 -7.28 -2.56
CA LYS A 611 -20.42 -7.91 -1.94
C LYS A 611 -20.39 -7.60 -0.45
N LEU A 612 -19.76 -8.47 0.37
CA LEU A 612 -19.26 -8.07 1.68
C LEU A 612 -18.29 -6.90 1.44
N GLY A 613 -18.30 -5.92 2.27
CA GLY A 613 -17.34 -4.82 2.20
C GLY A 613 -15.92 -5.25 2.54
N VAL A 614 -15.25 -4.50 3.41
CA VAL A 614 -13.91 -4.85 3.86
C VAL A 614 -13.92 -6.18 4.60
N LEU A 615 -13.16 -7.15 4.10
CA LEU A 615 -13.00 -8.45 4.75
C LEU A 615 -12.12 -8.29 5.99
N ARG A 616 -12.63 -8.71 7.15
CA ARG A 616 -11.92 -8.59 8.42
C ARG A 616 -11.20 -9.86 8.81
N THR A 617 -11.85 -10.99 8.53
CA THR A 617 -11.27 -12.28 8.81
C THR A 617 -11.75 -13.31 7.80
N TYR A 618 -10.92 -14.28 7.55
CA TYR A 618 -11.15 -15.35 6.59
C TYR A 618 -10.32 -16.57 6.97
N THR A 619 -10.81 -17.74 6.63
CA THR A 619 -10.02 -18.98 6.64
C THR A 619 -10.61 -19.97 5.67
N ALA A 620 -9.74 -20.75 4.98
CA ALA A 620 -10.17 -21.85 4.15
C ALA A 620 -9.89 -23.19 4.84
N SER A 621 -10.71 -24.18 4.52
CA SER A 621 -10.43 -25.54 4.99
C SER A 621 -9.13 -26.07 4.36
N PRO A 622 -8.38 -26.95 5.05
CA PRO A 622 -7.13 -27.50 4.53
C PRO A 622 -7.27 -28.25 3.19
N ASP A 623 -8.44 -28.84 2.95
CA ASP A 623 -8.78 -29.51 1.70
C ASP A 623 -9.30 -28.54 0.61
N LEU A 624 -9.37 -27.23 0.92
CA LEU A 624 -9.86 -26.16 0.06
C LEU A 624 -11.29 -26.36 -0.46
N LYS A 625 -12.16 -26.99 0.34
CA LYS A 625 -13.59 -27.13 0.00
C LYS A 625 -14.47 -26.05 0.58
N TRP A 626 -14.05 -25.46 1.70
CA TRP A 626 -14.85 -24.51 2.46
C TRP A 626 -14.08 -23.22 2.73
N LEU A 627 -14.79 -22.11 2.72
CA LEU A 627 -14.26 -20.78 3.01
C LEU A 627 -15.15 -20.07 4.01
N ALA A 628 -14.60 -19.72 5.16
CA ALA A 628 -15.22 -18.81 6.12
C ALA A 628 -14.75 -17.40 5.88
N ILE A 629 -15.70 -16.45 5.76
CA ILE A 629 -15.42 -15.03 5.54
C ILE A 629 -16.29 -14.20 6.45
N SER A 630 -15.74 -13.13 7.02
CA SER A 630 -16.48 -12.12 7.75
C SER A 630 -16.07 -10.71 7.31
N GLY A 631 -17.06 -9.89 7.04
CA GLY A 631 -16.93 -8.45 6.94
C GLY A 631 -17.22 -7.76 8.27
N ARG A 632 -17.59 -6.48 8.23
CA ARG A 632 -17.85 -5.67 9.43
C ARG A 632 -19.10 -6.09 10.19
N THR A 633 -20.19 -6.36 9.49
CA THR A 633 -21.51 -6.64 10.07
C THR A 633 -21.97 -8.07 9.89
N ARG A 634 -21.49 -8.76 8.87
CA ARG A 634 -21.99 -10.08 8.45
C ARG A 634 -20.85 -11.01 8.05
N GLY A 635 -21.10 -12.32 8.20
CA GLY A 635 -20.18 -13.37 7.83
C GLY A 635 -20.90 -14.67 7.46
N GLY A 636 -20.12 -15.67 7.09
CA GLY A 636 -20.65 -16.99 6.74
C GLY A 636 -19.58 -17.97 6.34
N VAL A 637 -20.05 -19.17 5.98
CA VAL A 637 -19.23 -20.22 5.36
C VAL A 637 -19.80 -20.58 4.00
N TRP A 638 -18.92 -20.62 3.01
CA TRP A 638 -19.22 -20.96 1.61
C TRP A 638 -18.57 -22.26 1.20
N GLY A 639 -19.25 -23.04 0.38
CA GLY A 639 -18.62 -24.09 -0.40
C GLY A 639 -17.84 -23.48 -1.57
N LEU A 640 -16.54 -23.77 -1.65
CA LEU A 640 -15.69 -23.25 -2.73
C LEU A 640 -16.08 -23.81 -4.10
N ASP A 641 -16.51 -25.08 -4.16
CA ASP A 641 -16.98 -25.69 -5.42
C ASP A 641 -18.39 -25.25 -5.81
N SER A 642 -19.32 -25.21 -4.83
CA SER A 642 -20.73 -24.89 -5.07
C SER A 642 -21.01 -23.39 -5.16
N ASN A 643 -20.17 -22.56 -4.58
CA ASN A 643 -20.40 -21.13 -4.33
C ASN A 643 -21.67 -20.88 -3.49
N GLU A 644 -22.15 -21.87 -2.76
CA GLU A 644 -23.29 -21.78 -1.87
C GLU A 644 -22.87 -21.35 -0.48
N ARG A 645 -23.55 -20.36 0.10
CA ARG A 645 -23.38 -20.03 1.51
C ARG A 645 -24.17 -21.03 2.35
N ILE A 646 -23.45 -21.93 3.02
CA ILE A 646 -24.02 -23.00 3.82
C ILE A 646 -24.26 -22.63 5.27
N PHE A 647 -23.67 -21.54 5.76
CA PHE A 647 -23.84 -21.05 7.12
C PHE A 647 -23.88 -19.52 7.12
N HIS A 648 -24.90 -18.97 7.75
CA HIS A 648 -25.15 -17.54 7.86
C HIS A 648 -24.92 -17.13 9.30
N VAL A 649 -24.08 -16.15 9.52
CA VAL A 649 -23.77 -15.67 10.85
C VAL A 649 -23.57 -14.15 10.79
N ARG A 650 -23.74 -13.45 11.91
CA ARG A 650 -23.29 -12.06 12.05
C ARG A 650 -21.75 -11.99 11.95
N SER A 651 -21.16 -10.81 11.94
CA SER A 651 -19.70 -10.69 11.83
C SER A 651 -19.02 -11.41 12.99
N PHE A 652 -17.87 -11.99 12.67
CA PHE A 652 -17.01 -12.65 13.63
C PHE A 652 -15.58 -12.11 13.49
N GLN A 653 -14.83 -12.10 14.57
CA GLN A 653 -13.46 -11.57 14.58
C GLN A 653 -12.43 -12.62 14.22
N ASN A 654 -12.65 -13.88 14.57
CA ASN A 654 -11.74 -14.96 14.27
C ASN A 654 -12.51 -16.19 13.78
N ALA A 655 -11.96 -16.87 12.79
CA ALA A 655 -12.45 -18.14 12.30
C ALA A 655 -11.26 -19.10 12.13
N TYR A 656 -11.42 -20.33 12.63
CA TYR A 656 -10.40 -21.36 12.55
C TYR A 656 -11.02 -22.65 12.02
N TYR A 657 -10.28 -23.40 11.23
CA TYR A 657 -10.71 -24.66 10.69
C TYR A 657 -9.94 -25.82 11.36
N ALA A 658 -10.67 -26.62 12.10
CA ALA A 658 -10.15 -27.87 12.68
C ALA A 658 -10.66 -29.08 11.89
N SER A 659 -10.14 -30.28 12.21
CA SER A 659 -10.52 -31.53 11.56
C SER A 659 -12.03 -31.81 11.57
N ASN A 660 -12.78 -31.30 12.55
CA ASN A 660 -14.21 -31.55 12.76
C ASN A 660 -15.13 -30.38 12.36
N GLY A 661 -14.63 -29.29 11.84
CA GLY A 661 -15.47 -28.17 11.46
C GLY A 661 -14.81 -26.80 11.57
N VAL A 662 -15.61 -25.77 11.38
CA VAL A 662 -15.18 -24.38 11.46
C VAL A 662 -15.60 -23.80 12.81
N PHE A 663 -14.66 -23.15 13.48
CA PHE A 663 -14.91 -22.49 14.75
C PHE A 663 -14.96 -20.98 14.56
N PHE A 664 -16.00 -20.35 15.07
CA PHE A 664 -16.15 -18.90 15.06
C PHE A 664 -16.08 -18.36 16.47
N VAL A 665 -15.31 -17.31 16.67
CA VAL A 665 -15.32 -16.57 17.92
C VAL A 665 -15.95 -15.22 17.66
N ASP A 666 -17.14 -15.02 18.19
CA ASP A 666 -17.83 -13.76 18.14
C ASP A 666 -17.64 -13.00 19.46
N PHE A 667 -17.49 -11.67 19.38
CA PHE A 667 -17.39 -10.85 20.58
C PHE A 667 -18.74 -10.20 20.83
N PRO A 668 -19.34 -10.46 21.97
CA PRO A 668 -20.61 -9.87 22.33
C PRO A 668 -20.49 -8.35 22.44
N GLU A 669 -21.60 -7.64 22.24
CA GLU A 669 -21.73 -6.21 22.47
C GLU A 669 -21.27 -5.82 23.88
N PHE A 670 -20.84 -4.59 24.06
CA PHE A 670 -20.14 -4.04 25.24
C PHE A 670 -20.69 -4.39 26.65
N GLU A 671 -21.90 -4.88 26.74
CA GLU A 671 -22.59 -5.14 28.03
C GLU A 671 -22.58 -6.61 28.49
N LYS A 672 -22.12 -7.55 27.66
CA LYS A 672 -22.12 -8.97 28.00
C LYS A 672 -20.84 -9.40 28.73
N THR A 673 -20.96 -10.32 29.65
CA THR A 673 -19.83 -10.86 30.43
C THR A 673 -19.13 -12.05 29.77
N SER A 674 -19.69 -12.56 28.67
CA SER A 674 -19.16 -13.74 27.96
C SER A 674 -19.03 -13.47 26.48
N ARG A 675 -18.10 -14.21 25.85
CA ARG A 675 -17.96 -14.33 24.40
C ARG A 675 -18.67 -15.59 23.95
N GLU A 676 -19.19 -15.54 22.73
CA GLU A 676 -19.80 -16.68 22.09
C GLU A 676 -18.81 -17.32 21.09
N MET A 677 -18.58 -18.60 21.22
CA MET A 677 -17.85 -19.41 20.26
C MET A 677 -18.82 -20.38 19.59
N VAL A 678 -18.97 -20.29 18.30
CA VAL A 678 -19.79 -21.19 17.50
C VAL A 678 -18.91 -22.23 16.84
N VAL A 679 -19.20 -23.50 17.06
CA VAL A 679 -18.59 -24.64 16.37
C VAL A 679 -19.55 -25.11 15.29
N PHE A 680 -19.13 -24.98 14.03
CA PHE A 680 -19.95 -25.36 12.88
C PHE A 680 -19.31 -26.49 12.08
N SER A 681 -20.09 -27.51 11.76
CA SER A 681 -19.67 -28.59 10.85
C SER A 681 -20.21 -28.37 9.44
N PRO A 682 -19.36 -28.08 8.45
CA PRO A 682 -19.82 -27.89 7.07
C PRO A 682 -20.46 -29.10 6.46
N VAL A 683 -20.04 -30.29 6.89
CA VAL A 683 -20.54 -31.58 6.37
C VAL A 683 -21.97 -31.87 6.87
N THR A 684 -22.21 -31.70 8.18
CA THR A 684 -23.52 -31.96 8.78
C THR A 684 -24.42 -30.72 8.78
N ARG A 685 -23.88 -29.54 8.46
CA ARG A 685 -24.55 -28.23 8.56
C ARG A 685 -25.11 -27.92 9.96
N GLN A 686 -24.55 -28.54 10.99
CA GLN A 686 -24.96 -28.31 12.38
C GLN A 686 -24.02 -27.35 13.08
N SER A 687 -24.57 -26.52 13.94
CA SER A 687 -23.82 -25.59 14.78
C SER A 687 -24.06 -25.88 16.27
N LYS A 688 -23.05 -25.63 17.09
CA LYS A 688 -23.12 -25.69 18.54
C LYS A 688 -22.45 -24.47 19.13
N GLU A 689 -23.18 -23.77 19.96
CA GLU A 689 -22.70 -22.59 20.69
C GLU A 689 -21.98 -23.02 21.97
N ARG A 690 -20.91 -22.30 22.31
CA ARG A 690 -20.23 -22.38 23.60
C ARG A 690 -19.97 -20.96 24.10
N LEU A 691 -20.22 -20.74 25.38
CA LEU A 691 -19.87 -19.47 26.02
C LEU A 691 -18.48 -19.60 26.63
N ILE A 692 -17.66 -18.54 26.42
CA ILE A 692 -16.33 -18.40 26.98
C ILE A 692 -16.34 -17.14 27.84
N ASP A 693 -15.59 -17.14 28.94
CA ASP A 693 -15.44 -15.99 29.79
C ASP A 693 -14.87 -14.79 28.99
N LYS A 694 -15.42 -13.60 29.21
CA LYS A 694 -14.99 -12.38 28.54
C LYS A 694 -13.52 -12.05 28.79
N ASP A 695 -13.02 -12.42 29.96
CA ASP A 695 -11.66 -12.11 30.41
C ASP A 695 -10.63 -13.11 29.90
N ASP A 696 -11.05 -14.22 29.29
CA ASP A 696 -10.16 -15.19 28.66
C ASP A 696 -9.82 -14.77 27.22
N ASP A 697 -8.55 -14.62 26.91
CA ASP A 697 -8.11 -14.59 25.52
C ASP A 697 -8.01 -16.03 24.99
N VAL A 698 -8.59 -16.29 23.82
CA VAL A 698 -8.62 -17.61 23.20
C VAL A 698 -7.80 -17.59 21.91
N ILE A 699 -6.84 -18.49 21.80
CA ILE A 699 -5.96 -18.63 20.64
C ILE A 699 -5.99 -20.10 20.18
N PHE A 700 -6.04 -20.33 18.87
CA PHE A 700 -6.19 -21.67 18.30
C PHE A 700 -4.91 -22.18 17.63
N PHE A 701 -4.58 -23.45 17.85
CA PHE A 701 -3.45 -24.16 17.24
C PHE A 701 -3.83 -25.61 16.90
N GLY A 702 -4.10 -25.89 15.63
CA GLY A 702 -4.56 -27.21 15.22
C GLY A 702 -5.84 -27.63 15.97
N ASP A 703 -5.80 -28.76 16.68
CA ASP A 703 -6.91 -29.25 17.48
C ASP A 703 -6.85 -28.79 18.95
N VAL A 704 -6.07 -27.78 19.26
CA VAL A 704 -5.90 -27.22 20.60
C VAL A 704 -6.35 -25.79 20.63
N PHE A 705 -7.09 -25.39 21.63
CA PHE A 705 -7.27 -23.98 21.94
C PHE A 705 -6.62 -23.61 23.28
N LEU A 706 -5.96 -22.48 23.28
CA LEU A 706 -5.35 -21.92 24.49
C LEU A 706 -6.29 -20.92 25.12
N ARG A 707 -6.47 -21.05 26.44
CA ARG A 707 -7.11 -20.00 27.25
C ARG A 707 -6.03 -19.32 28.07
N THR A 708 -5.95 -17.99 27.95
CA THR A 708 -5.01 -17.21 28.76
C THR A 708 -5.78 -16.47 29.84
N LYS A 709 -5.33 -16.61 31.09
CA LYS A 709 -5.93 -15.92 32.22
C LYS A 709 -4.96 -14.91 32.78
N HIS A 710 -5.42 -13.68 32.87
CA HIS A 710 -4.68 -12.58 33.51
C HIS A 710 -5.20 -12.32 34.91
N ASN A 711 -4.38 -12.62 35.90
CA ASN A 711 -4.77 -12.38 37.32
C ASN A 711 -4.46 -10.95 37.82
N ASP A 712 -3.95 -10.08 36.92
CA ASP A 712 -3.65 -8.68 37.21
C ASP A 712 -4.63 -7.74 36.50
N LYS A 713 -5.01 -6.64 37.20
CA LYS A 713 -5.85 -5.58 36.64
C LYS A 713 -5.19 -4.87 35.45
N ASN A 714 -3.86 -4.89 35.35
CA ASN A 714 -3.12 -4.36 34.21
C ASN A 714 -2.74 -5.49 33.23
N ARG A 715 -3.62 -5.77 32.28
CA ARG A 715 -3.41 -6.78 31.24
C ARG A 715 -2.11 -6.61 30.45
N ASN A 716 -1.61 -5.37 30.30
CA ASN A 716 -0.35 -5.11 29.59
C ASN A 716 0.88 -5.55 30.37
N ALA A 717 0.82 -5.69 31.68
CA ALA A 717 1.93 -6.13 32.50
C ALA A 717 2.16 -7.65 32.43
N ARG A 718 1.17 -8.44 31.98
CA ARG A 718 1.19 -9.92 31.87
C ARG A 718 1.77 -10.64 33.10
N ARG A 719 1.56 -10.09 34.29
CA ARG A 719 1.99 -10.70 35.55
C ARG A 719 0.97 -11.73 36.03
N ASN A 720 1.45 -12.79 36.67
CA ASN A 720 0.63 -13.91 37.10
C ASN A 720 -0.22 -14.46 35.95
N PHE A 721 0.42 -14.61 34.78
CA PHE A 721 -0.19 -15.08 33.56
C PHE A 721 -0.30 -16.61 33.58
N GLU A 722 -1.47 -17.13 33.27
CA GLU A 722 -1.74 -18.56 33.19
C GLU A 722 -2.15 -18.92 31.77
N LEU A 723 -1.50 -19.95 31.25
CA LEU A 723 -1.75 -20.52 29.92
C LEU A 723 -2.32 -21.93 30.09
N ASN A 724 -3.55 -22.15 29.63
CA ASN A 724 -4.24 -23.41 29.70
C ASN A 724 -4.53 -23.94 28.30
N ALA A 725 -3.96 -25.09 27.95
CA ALA A 725 -4.26 -25.78 26.70
C ALA A 725 -5.42 -26.74 26.86
N MET A 726 -6.37 -26.65 25.93
CA MET A 726 -7.61 -27.40 25.95
C MET A 726 -7.77 -28.15 24.63
N ASP A 727 -8.25 -29.37 24.68
CA ASP A 727 -8.65 -30.13 23.50
C ASP A 727 -9.89 -29.48 22.85
N MET A 728 -9.81 -29.15 21.58
CA MET A 728 -10.86 -28.39 20.89
C MET A 728 -12.19 -29.16 20.77
N ALA A 729 -12.13 -30.46 20.55
CA ALA A 729 -13.32 -31.28 20.38
C ALA A 729 -14.06 -31.53 21.71
N THR A 730 -13.32 -31.82 22.78
CA THR A 730 -13.85 -32.23 24.07
C THR A 730 -13.91 -31.08 25.10
N ALA A 731 -13.17 -30.01 24.89
CA ALA A 731 -12.93 -28.93 25.84
C ALA A 731 -12.29 -29.41 27.17
N LYS A 732 -11.60 -30.57 27.15
CA LYS A 732 -10.86 -31.05 28.33
C LYS A 732 -9.48 -30.38 28.40
N PRO A 733 -8.98 -30.12 29.62
CA PRO A 733 -7.63 -29.60 29.79
C PRO A 733 -6.60 -30.64 29.34
N LEU A 734 -5.57 -30.19 28.62
CA LEU A 734 -4.43 -30.99 28.18
C LEU A 734 -3.23 -30.76 29.10
N TRP A 735 -2.84 -29.49 29.22
CA TRP A 735 -1.75 -29.06 30.08
C TRP A 735 -1.94 -27.58 30.48
N SER A 736 -1.19 -27.15 31.49
CA SER A 736 -1.18 -25.75 31.93
C SER A 736 0.24 -25.30 32.26
N ARG A 737 0.50 -24.00 32.10
CA ARG A 737 1.77 -23.35 32.44
C ARG A 737 1.51 -21.99 33.04
N THR A 738 2.20 -21.66 34.14
CA THR A 738 2.02 -20.43 34.87
C THR A 738 3.29 -19.58 34.83
N PHE A 739 3.14 -18.28 34.60
CA PHE A 739 4.22 -17.30 34.56
C PHE A 739 4.02 -16.27 35.67
N PRO A 740 4.70 -16.43 36.82
CA PRO A 740 4.47 -15.58 38.02
C PRO A 740 4.91 -14.14 37.84
N LYS A 741 5.98 -13.93 37.03
CA LYS A 741 6.48 -12.59 36.69
C LYS A 741 5.83 -12.10 35.40
N GLN A 742 6.59 -11.88 34.38
CA GLN A 742 6.08 -11.46 33.08
C GLN A 742 5.86 -12.67 32.17
N GLY A 743 4.65 -12.84 31.62
CA GLY A 743 4.36 -13.87 30.62
C GLY A 743 4.79 -13.49 29.20
N PRO A 744 4.96 -14.47 28.31
CA PRO A 744 5.31 -14.28 26.91
C PRO A 744 4.13 -13.71 26.09
N TRP A 745 4.43 -13.19 24.92
CA TRP A 745 3.43 -13.09 23.86
C TRP A 745 3.30 -14.45 23.19
N ILE A 746 2.07 -14.82 22.82
CA ILE A 746 1.78 -16.10 22.18
C ILE A 746 1.48 -15.84 20.72
N SER A 747 2.13 -16.60 19.85
CA SER A 747 2.02 -16.48 18.41
C SER A 747 2.16 -17.85 17.73
N GLY A 748 1.96 -17.91 16.44
CA GLY A 748 2.10 -19.09 15.59
C GLY A 748 0.91 -19.29 14.68
N SER A 749 1.04 -20.21 13.73
CA SER A 749 -0.03 -20.53 12.79
C SER A 749 -1.07 -21.45 13.42
N PRO A 750 -2.35 -21.14 13.30
CA PRO A 750 -3.44 -22.03 13.73
C PRO A 750 -3.40 -23.40 13.07
N THR A 751 -2.75 -23.52 11.92
CA THR A 751 -2.71 -24.76 11.12
C THR A 751 -1.53 -25.66 11.44
N SER A 752 -0.47 -25.15 12.08
CA SER A 752 0.79 -25.88 12.26
C SER A 752 0.82 -26.85 13.45
N GLY A 753 -0.08 -26.71 14.41
CA GLY A 753 -0.03 -27.42 15.69
C GLY A 753 1.17 -27.02 16.59
N LYS A 754 1.99 -26.08 16.17
CA LYS A 754 3.08 -25.49 16.94
C LYS A 754 2.72 -24.09 17.39
N MET A 755 3.11 -23.75 18.60
CA MET A 755 2.97 -22.41 19.17
C MET A 755 4.33 -21.81 19.47
N ILE A 756 4.38 -20.51 19.51
CA ILE A 756 5.58 -19.74 19.78
C ILE A 756 5.35 -18.85 21.00
N LEU A 757 6.19 -19.00 22.02
CA LEU A 757 6.25 -18.07 23.13
C LEU A 757 7.35 -17.05 22.85
N LEU A 758 6.92 -15.80 22.59
CA LEU A 758 7.81 -14.71 22.24
C LEU A 758 8.19 -13.91 23.47
N TRP A 759 9.48 -13.77 23.71
CA TRP A 759 10.07 -13.05 24.83
C TRP A 759 10.97 -11.92 24.35
N ASN A 760 10.91 -10.78 25.04
CA ASN A 760 11.97 -9.78 24.93
C ASN A 760 13.17 -10.22 25.77
N ALA A 761 14.39 -10.04 25.28
CA ALA A 761 15.63 -10.45 25.98
C ALA A 761 15.78 -9.89 27.40
N LYS A 762 15.20 -8.71 27.67
CA LYS A 762 15.20 -8.07 29.00
C LYS A 762 14.15 -8.63 29.96
N SER A 763 13.25 -9.50 29.52
CA SER A 763 12.11 -9.94 30.32
C SER A 763 12.56 -10.73 31.56
N ASP A 764 12.10 -10.35 32.73
CA ASP A 764 12.33 -11.11 33.96
C ASP A 764 11.66 -12.49 33.90
N GLY A 765 10.54 -12.63 33.16
CA GLY A 765 9.89 -13.91 32.96
C GLY A 765 10.73 -14.86 32.12
N LEU A 766 11.46 -14.36 31.12
CA LEU A 766 12.41 -15.18 30.35
C LEU A 766 13.51 -15.78 31.22
N ARG A 767 14.06 -15.01 32.16
CA ARG A 767 15.09 -15.52 33.07
C ARG A 767 14.59 -16.69 33.91
N ASP A 768 13.35 -16.61 34.39
CA ASP A 768 12.74 -17.72 35.13
C ASP A 768 12.54 -18.96 34.24
N GLU A 769 12.20 -18.74 32.99
CA GLU A 769 11.97 -19.81 32.01
C GLU A 769 13.28 -20.51 31.63
N LEU A 770 14.34 -19.76 31.34
CA LEU A 770 15.67 -20.29 31.08
C LEU A 770 16.24 -21.08 32.29
N ALA A 771 15.92 -20.66 33.51
CA ALA A 771 16.31 -21.37 34.71
C ALA A 771 15.61 -22.74 34.88
N ARG A 772 14.47 -22.96 34.23
CA ARG A 772 13.74 -24.21 34.29
C ARG A 772 14.19 -25.23 33.24
N ASP A 773 14.78 -24.77 32.13
CA ASP A 773 15.20 -25.61 31.01
C ASP A 773 16.70 -25.38 30.70
N SER A 774 17.52 -26.38 31.05
CA SER A 774 18.98 -26.31 30.82
C SER A 774 19.39 -26.28 29.34
N ASN A 775 18.57 -26.82 28.43
CA ASN A 775 18.84 -26.78 27.00
C ASN A 775 18.59 -25.37 26.44
N LEU A 776 17.50 -24.74 26.87
CA LEU A 776 17.21 -23.33 26.50
C LEU A 776 18.27 -22.41 27.08
N GLN A 777 18.68 -22.61 28.33
CA GLN A 777 19.74 -21.85 28.97
C GLN A 777 21.08 -21.98 28.23
N THR A 778 21.43 -23.18 27.79
CA THR A 778 22.67 -23.43 27.05
C THR A 778 22.65 -22.71 25.70
N ARG A 779 21.55 -22.78 24.97
CA ARG A 779 21.38 -22.05 23.68
C ARG A 779 21.46 -20.54 23.89
N TRP A 780 20.73 -20.01 24.85
CA TRP A 780 20.75 -18.60 25.20
C TRP A 780 22.17 -18.09 25.48
N SER A 781 22.91 -18.82 26.33
CA SER A 781 24.27 -18.44 26.74
C SER A 781 25.26 -18.48 25.57
N LYS A 782 25.10 -19.46 24.64
CA LYS A 782 25.92 -19.58 23.44
C LYS A 782 25.73 -18.41 22.48
N GLU A 783 24.49 -17.98 22.30
CA GLU A 783 24.14 -16.90 21.36
C GLU A 783 24.47 -15.50 21.89
N ASN A 784 24.60 -15.33 23.21
CA ASN A 784 24.88 -14.05 23.84
C ASN A 784 24.04 -12.87 23.29
N PRO A 785 22.72 -12.91 23.39
CA PRO A 785 21.83 -11.93 22.78
C PRO A 785 21.98 -10.54 23.38
N ALA A 786 21.74 -9.51 22.57
CA ALA A 786 21.63 -8.14 23.01
C ALA A 786 20.29 -7.90 23.74
N ASP A 787 20.26 -6.87 24.57
CA ASP A 787 19.05 -6.46 25.30
C ASP A 787 17.84 -6.13 24.40
N THR A 788 18.08 -5.80 23.16
CA THR A 788 17.04 -5.49 22.14
C THR A 788 16.53 -6.72 21.41
N ASP A 789 17.22 -7.87 21.51
CA ASP A 789 16.86 -9.09 20.79
C ASP A 789 15.60 -9.75 21.38
N TYR A 790 15.06 -10.68 20.63
CA TYR A 790 13.93 -11.51 21.05
C TYR A 790 14.35 -12.97 21.17
N PHE A 791 13.68 -13.65 22.08
CA PHE A 791 13.80 -15.10 22.21
C PHE A 791 12.45 -15.75 21.89
N MET A 792 12.46 -16.71 21.00
CA MET A 792 11.29 -17.47 20.58
C MET A 792 11.42 -18.93 21.01
N GLU A 793 10.58 -19.32 21.93
CA GLU A 793 10.43 -20.71 22.40
C GLU A 793 9.35 -21.36 21.54
N VAL A 794 9.71 -22.39 20.77
CA VAL A 794 8.79 -23.14 19.92
C VAL A 794 8.32 -24.39 20.65
N LEU A 795 6.99 -24.53 20.81
CA LEU A 795 6.38 -25.65 21.53
C LEU A 795 5.40 -26.41 20.64
N ASN A 796 5.20 -27.67 20.95
CA ASN A 796 4.09 -28.44 20.46
C ASN A 796 2.82 -28.04 21.25
N ALA A 797 1.78 -27.57 20.56
CA ALA A 797 0.58 -27.07 21.21
C ALA A 797 -0.19 -28.14 21.99
N ARG A 798 -0.14 -29.42 21.56
CA ARG A 798 -0.94 -30.49 22.14
C ARG A 798 -0.41 -31.00 23.49
N ASP A 799 0.90 -31.08 23.67
CA ASP A 799 1.53 -31.63 24.89
C ASP A 799 2.40 -30.59 25.64
N GLY A 800 2.58 -29.41 25.10
CA GLY A 800 3.40 -28.34 25.72
C GLY A 800 4.91 -28.59 25.69
N THR A 801 5.38 -29.62 24.97
CA THR A 801 6.82 -29.93 24.88
C THR A 801 7.56 -28.89 24.07
N VAL A 802 8.73 -28.48 24.58
CA VAL A 802 9.61 -27.50 23.93
C VAL A 802 10.39 -28.16 22.80
N ALA A 803 10.21 -27.70 21.58
CA ALA A 803 10.94 -28.14 20.41
C ALA A 803 12.27 -27.39 20.25
N ALA A 804 12.28 -26.08 20.48
CA ALA A 804 13.47 -25.25 20.35
C ALA A 804 13.37 -23.89 21.06
N GLY A 805 14.53 -23.26 21.29
CA GLY A 805 14.66 -21.84 21.63
C GLY A 805 15.53 -21.16 20.58
N ILE A 806 15.08 -20.07 20.02
CA ILE A 806 15.74 -19.35 18.93
C ILE A 806 15.91 -17.89 19.31
N VAL A 807 17.13 -17.36 19.17
CA VAL A 807 17.40 -15.93 19.32
C VAL A 807 17.17 -15.25 17.99
N VAL A 808 16.25 -14.29 17.98
CA VAL A 808 15.99 -13.44 16.82
C VAL A 808 16.67 -12.09 17.05
N ARG A 809 17.70 -11.80 16.24
CA ARG A 809 18.50 -10.60 16.36
C ARG A 809 17.82 -9.44 15.67
N THR A 810 17.71 -8.33 16.40
CA THR A 810 17.04 -7.13 15.90
C THR A 810 17.99 -6.17 15.18
N GLY A 811 19.30 -6.34 15.36
CA GLY A 811 20.30 -5.40 14.84
C GLY A 811 20.24 -4.02 15.51
N LYS A 812 20.79 -3.01 14.83
CA LYS A 812 20.87 -1.62 15.34
C LYS A 812 19.55 -0.84 15.17
N TYR A 813 18.59 -1.38 14.44
CA TYR A 813 17.36 -0.68 14.02
C TYR A 813 16.15 -1.31 14.71
N SER A 814 15.13 -0.49 14.98
CA SER A 814 13.89 -0.93 15.64
C SER A 814 13.24 -2.09 14.88
N PHE A 815 13.27 -3.26 15.51
CA PHE A 815 12.66 -4.48 15.02
C PHE A 815 11.56 -4.89 15.98
N HIS A 816 10.35 -5.07 15.44
CA HIS A 816 9.22 -5.59 16.20
C HIS A 816 8.61 -6.76 15.44
N PRO A 817 8.70 -8.00 15.97
CA PRO A 817 8.06 -9.15 15.34
C PRO A 817 6.54 -8.96 15.27
N GLU A 818 5.96 -9.04 14.07
CA GLU A 818 4.51 -8.90 13.85
C GLU A 818 3.84 -10.25 13.60
N HIS A 819 4.43 -11.08 12.75
CA HIS A 819 3.92 -12.40 12.45
C HIS A 819 5.01 -13.46 12.64
N GLN A 820 4.64 -14.59 13.25
CA GLN A 820 5.53 -15.73 13.45
C GLN A 820 4.76 -17.02 13.16
N GLU A 821 5.39 -17.93 12.40
CA GLU A 821 4.84 -19.24 12.08
C GLU A 821 5.92 -20.30 12.17
N ALA A 822 5.58 -21.48 12.74
CA ALA A 822 6.50 -22.61 12.87
C ALA A 822 5.87 -23.86 12.22
N VAL A 823 6.52 -24.41 11.19
CA VAL A 823 6.08 -25.60 10.46
C VAL A 823 7.28 -26.51 10.16
N GLY A 824 7.19 -27.79 10.49
CA GLY A 824 8.32 -28.73 10.28
C GLY A 824 9.57 -28.27 11.02
N ASP A 825 10.68 -28.06 10.31
CA ASP A 825 11.93 -27.49 10.84
C ASP A 825 12.05 -25.98 10.64
N TRP A 826 11.02 -25.31 10.13
CA TRP A 826 11.08 -23.91 9.80
C TRP A 826 10.36 -23.04 10.82
N LEU A 827 11.01 -21.95 11.21
CA LEU A 827 10.40 -20.79 11.89
C LEU A 827 10.56 -19.58 10.97
N VAL A 828 9.44 -19.00 10.54
CA VAL A 828 9.42 -17.73 9.83
C VAL A 828 8.98 -16.61 10.78
N VAL A 829 9.63 -15.45 10.64
CA VAL A 829 9.35 -14.24 11.44
C VAL A 829 9.28 -13.05 10.51
N SER A 830 8.17 -12.32 10.50
CA SER A 830 8.13 -11.01 9.84
C SER A 830 8.07 -9.87 10.85
N ASP A 831 8.57 -8.71 10.46
CA ASP A 831 8.66 -7.53 11.30
C ASP A 831 7.85 -6.33 10.75
N ASN A 832 7.75 -5.30 11.55
CA ASN A 832 7.08 -4.03 11.24
C ASN A 832 7.68 -3.26 10.04
N LEU A 833 8.83 -3.70 9.51
CA LEU A 833 9.48 -3.13 8.32
C LEU A 833 9.31 -4.04 7.09
N ASN A 834 8.41 -5.03 7.18
CA ASN A 834 8.16 -6.04 6.14
C ASN A 834 9.38 -6.91 5.80
N ARG A 835 10.28 -7.12 6.76
CA ARG A 835 11.39 -8.05 6.64
C ARG A 835 10.92 -9.44 7.10
N VAL A 836 11.22 -10.45 6.31
CA VAL A 836 10.89 -11.86 6.59
C VAL A 836 12.18 -12.63 6.82
N LEU A 837 12.32 -13.21 8.00
CA LEU A 837 13.47 -14.01 8.42
C LEU A 837 13.05 -15.47 8.53
N LEU A 838 13.85 -16.38 7.99
CA LEU A 838 13.65 -17.82 8.09
C LEU A 838 14.75 -18.45 8.94
N TYR A 839 14.36 -19.23 9.94
CA TYR A 839 15.26 -19.98 10.83
C TYR A 839 15.00 -21.48 10.72
N SER A 840 16.06 -22.28 10.84
CA SER A 840 15.89 -23.71 11.11
C SER A 840 15.66 -23.93 12.60
N ILE A 841 14.59 -24.60 12.97
CA ILE A 841 14.24 -24.91 14.37
C ILE A 841 15.27 -25.81 15.02
N SER A 842 15.76 -26.83 14.28
CA SER A 842 16.74 -27.80 14.79
C SER A 842 18.11 -27.17 15.07
N THR A 843 18.59 -26.26 14.21
CA THR A 843 19.92 -25.65 14.37
C THR A 843 19.86 -24.30 15.08
N GLY A 844 18.74 -23.57 15.01
CA GLY A 844 18.60 -22.18 15.47
C GLY A 844 19.22 -21.14 14.52
N GLU A 845 19.75 -21.57 13.37
CA GLU A 845 20.43 -20.68 12.42
C GLU A 845 19.44 -19.98 11.50
N GLN A 846 19.70 -18.71 11.22
CA GLN A 846 19.00 -17.98 10.17
C GLN A 846 19.46 -18.49 8.80
N LYS A 847 18.51 -18.97 7.99
CA LYS A 847 18.77 -19.56 6.68
C LYS A 847 18.52 -18.60 5.52
N ALA A 848 17.56 -17.67 5.68
CA ALA A 848 17.25 -16.72 4.64
C ALA A 848 16.64 -15.44 5.22
N LYS A 849 16.64 -14.39 4.38
CA LYS A 849 16.05 -13.10 4.64
C LYS A 849 15.45 -12.57 3.34
N TRP A 850 14.18 -12.18 3.37
CA TRP A 850 13.45 -11.60 2.25
C TRP A 850 12.69 -10.34 2.67
N PHE A 851 12.17 -9.61 1.69
CA PHE A 851 11.22 -8.54 1.90
C PHE A 851 9.81 -9.02 1.52
N GLY A 852 8.83 -8.72 2.35
CA GLY A 852 7.44 -9.08 2.15
C GLY A 852 6.67 -9.09 3.48
N TYR A 853 5.39 -9.40 3.41
CA TYR A 853 4.52 -9.47 4.59
C TYR A 853 3.59 -10.68 4.50
N ASP A 854 2.93 -10.99 5.61
CA ASP A 854 2.01 -12.11 5.76
C ASP A 854 2.59 -13.46 5.30
N PRO A 855 3.82 -13.85 5.72
CA PRO A 855 4.43 -15.10 5.29
C PRO A 855 3.55 -16.30 5.66
N GLN A 856 3.41 -17.26 4.71
CA GLN A 856 2.71 -18.51 4.91
C GLN A 856 3.60 -19.68 4.49
N ILE A 857 3.84 -20.63 5.39
CA ILE A 857 4.58 -21.87 5.09
C ILE A 857 3.58 -22.96 4.73
N SER A 858 3.86 -23.73 3.67
CA SER A 858 3.08 -24.93 3.36
C SER A 858 3.21 -25.98 4.48
N ARG A 859 2.15 -26.72 4.77
CA ARG A 859 2.13 -27.69 5.89
C ARG A 859 3.21 -28.78 5.80
N ASN A 860 3.61 -29.14 4.58
CA ASN A 860 4.73 -30.07 4.34
C ASN A 860 6.12 -29.42 4.55
N GLY A 861 6.20 -28.09 4.71
CA GLY A 861 7.44 -27.37 4.89
C GLY A 861 8.28 -27.15 3.62
N ASP A 862 7.71 -27.40 2.43
CA ASP A 862 8.44 -27.31 1.17
C ASP A 862 8.44 -25.90 0.57
N HIS A 863 7.39 -25.10 0.84
CA HIS A 863 7.19 -23.79 0.22
C HIS A 863 6.90 -22.71 1.24
N LEU A 864 7.34 -21.50 0.91
CA LEU A 864 6.96 -20.24 1.58
C LEU A 864 6.33 -19.31 0.55
N CYS A 865 5.18 -18.74 0.88
CA CYS A 865 4.54 -17.70 0.09
C CYS A 865 4.58 -16.37 0.86
N LEU A 866 4.92 -15.28 0.18
CA LEU A 866 4.97 -13.93 0.72
C LEU A 866 4.12 -13.00 -0.15
N ALA A 867 3.38 -12.09 0.46
CA ALA A 867 2.85 -10.95 -0.24
C ALA A 867 3.95 -9.88 -0.39
N ASN A 868 4.07 -9.34 -1.59
CA ASN A 868 5.01 -8.28 -1.90
C ASN A 868 4.31 -7.21 -2.75
N GLY A 869 3.66 -6.24 -2.11
CA GLY A 869 2.94 -5.17 -2.78
C GLY A 869 1.48 -5.48 -3.13
N ARG A 870 0.91 -4.71 -4.05
CA ARG A 870 -0.50 -4.75 -4.42
C ARG A 870 -0.79 -5.93 -5.33
N GLY A 871 -1.47 -6.94 -4.81
CA GLY A 871 -1.87 -8.09 -5.63
C GLY A 871 -0.71 -8.99 -6.07
N HIS A 872 0.43 -8.90 -5.40
CA HIS A 872 1.65 -9.60 -5.77
C HIS A 872 2.02 -10.64 -4.73
N LEU A 873 2.24 -11.90 -5.15
CA LEU A 873 2.71 -13.00 -4.33
C LEU A 873 4.00 -13.59 -4.90
N VAL A 874 4.91 -13.93 -4.01
CA VAL A 874 6.17 -14.62 -4.36
C VAL A 874 6.22 -15.96 -3.63
N ILE A 875 6.53 -17.03 -4.35
CA ILE A 875 6.66 -18.38 -3.79
C ILE A 875 8.13 -18.80 -3.82
N TYR A 876 8.63 -19.25 -2.68
CA TYR A 876 9.97 -19.77 -2.50
C TYR A 876 9.93 -21.27 -2.21
N ASP A 877 10.87 -22.01 -2.80
CA ASP A 877 11.18 -23.37 -2.41
C ASP A 877 12.10 -23.34 -1.18
N LEU A 878 11.69 -23.93 -0.08
CA LEU A 878 12.42 -23.87 1.20
C LEU A 878 13.64 -24.80 1.27
N HIS A 879 13.80 -25.74 0.33
CA HIS A 879 14.99 -26.59 0.26
C HIS A 879 16.14 -25.91 -0.47
N SER A 880 15.83 -25.22 -1.56
CA SER A 880 16.82 -24.43 -2.33
C SER A 880 16.94 -22.99 -1.90
N LEU A 881 15.99 -22.46 -1.13
CA LEU A 881 15.82 -21.07 -0.73
C LEU A 881 15.70 -20.11 -1.93
N LYS A 882 15.27 -20.62 -3.08
CA LYS A 882 15.11 -19.85 -4.32
C LYS A 882 13.64 -19.54 -4.59
N GLN A 883 13.41 -18.41 -5.21
CA GLN A 883 12.12 -18.05 -5.79
C GLN A 883 11.78 -19.04 -6.91
N THR A 884 10.59 -19.60 -6.86
CA THR A 884 10.07 -20.52 -7.88
C THR A 884 8.98 -19.89 -8.72
N ASN A 885 8.16 -19.03 -8.13
CA ASN A 885 7.04 -18.41 -8.81
C ASN A 885 6.79 -17.00 -8.30
N GLU A 886 6.22 -16.20 -9.18
CA GLU A 886 5.72 -14.85 -8.90
C GLU A 886 4.35 -14.73 -9.53
N LEU A 887 3.35 -14.30 -8.74
CA LEU A 887 1.95 -14.23 -9.12
C LEU A 887 1.45 -12.81 -8.94
N THR A 888 0.85 -12.25 -9.97
CA THR A 888 0.23 -10.92 -9.93
C THR A 888 -1.26 -11.04 -10.15
N PHE A 889 -2.04 -10.38 -9.29
CA PHE A 889 -3.50 -10.33 -9.36
C PHE A 889 -3.97 -8.91 -9.68
N ALA A 890 -5.04 -8.78 -10.46
CA ALA A 890 -5.61 -7.49 -10.82
C ALA A 890 -6.12 -6.71 -9.60
N SER A 891 -6.63 -7.43 -8.60
CA SER A 891 -7.11 -6.87 -7.34
C SER A 891 -6.15 -7.18 -6.19
N ARG A 892 -6.15 -6.30 -5.19
CA ARG A 892 -5.38 -6.50 -3.97
C ARG A 892 -5.74 -7.83 -3.29
N ILE A 893 -4.75 -8.53 -2.77
CA ILE A 893 -4.92 -9.80 -2.08
C ILE A 893 -5.42 -9.54 -0.65
N SER A 894 -6.48 -10.26 -0.27
CA SER A 894 -6.98 -10.28 1.12
C SER A 894 -6.42 -11.43 1.90
N ALA A 895 -6.25 -12.60 1.24
CA ALA A 895 -5.83 -13.84 1.89
C ALA A 895 -5.16 -14.79 0.92
N TYR A 896 -4.27 -15.62 1.44
CA TYR A 896 -3.76 -16.80 0.74
C TYR A 896 -3.38 -17.89 1.73
N LEU A 897 -3.56 -19.15 1.34
CA LEU A 897 -3.33 -20.33 2.16
C LEU A 897 -2.92 -21.50 1.27
N PHE A 898 -1.96 -22.30 1.72
CA PHE A 898 -1.68 -23.58 1.07
C PHE A 898 -2.71 -24.65 1.42
N SER A 899 -2.97 -25.55 0.47
CA SER A 899 -3.67 -26.81 0.78
C SER A 899 -2.86 -27.65 1.75
N GLU A 900 -3.51 -28.65 2.38
CA GLU A 900 -2.88 -29.53 3.36
C GLU A 900 -1.66 -30.28 2.80
N ASP A 901 -1.71 -30.68 1.53
CA ASP A 901 -0.62 -31.38 0.83
C ASP A 901 0.44 -30.41 0.25
N GLY A 902 0.26 -29.10 0.38
CA GLY A 902 1.17 -28.06 -0.12
C GLY A 902 1.18 -27.89 -1.65
N LYS A 903 0.34 -28.64 -2.39
CA LYS A 903 0.37 -28.65 -3.86
C LYS A 903 -0.50 -27.59 -4.50
N ARG A 904 -1.39 -26.96 -3.73
CA ARG A 904 -2.29 -25.92 -4.21
C ARG A 904 -2.21 -24.70 -3.31
N LEU A 905 -2.39 -23.54 -3.90
CA LEU A 905 -2.48 -22.27 -3.21
C LEU A 905 -3.89 -21.68 -3.43
N PHE A 906 -4.59 -21.43 -2.36
CA PHE A 906 -5.81 -20.62 -2.35
C PHE A 906 -5.44 -19.14 -2.24
N VAL A 907 -6.06 -18.29 -3.05
CA VAL A 907 -5.92 -16.83 -2.97
C VAL A 907 -7.31 -16.19 -3.01
N LEU A 908 -7.57 -15.27 -2.10
CA LEU A 908 -8.78 -14.44 -2.07
C LEU A 908 -8.39 -12.99 -2.27
N THR A 909 -9.02 -12.35 -3.24
CA THR A 909 -8.78 -10.92 -3.55
C THR A 909 -9.86 -10.02 -2.94
N ASN A 910 -9.58 -8.72 -2.80
CA ASN A 910 -10.51 -7.74 -2.19
C ASN A 910 -11.83 -7.62 -2.94
N ASP A 911 -11.86 -7.90 -4.24
CA ASP A 911 -13.09 -7.98 -5.03
C ASP A 911 -13.87 -9.28 -4.79
N GLN A 912 -13.45 -10.07 -3.79
CA GLN A 912 -14.06 -11.33 -3.36
C GLN A 912 -14.03 -12.43 -4.44
N THR A 913 -13.00 -12.40 -5.28
CA THR A 913 -12.70 -13.50 -6.21
C THR A 913 -11.73 -14.47 -5.53
N ALA A 914 -12.10 -15.74 -5.52
CA ALA A 914 -11.26 -16.82 -5.03
C ALA A 914 -10.58 -17.55 -6.20
N PHE A 915 -9.32 -17.85 -6.03
CA PHE A 915 -8.50 -18.63 -6.96
C PHE A 915 -7.95 -19.84 -6.23
N ILE A 916 -7.89 -20.98 -6.89
CA ILE A 916 -7.12 -22.16 -6.45
C ILE A 916 -6.13 -22.49 -7.57
N LEU A 917 -4.85 -22.38 -7.25
CA LEU A 917 -3.74 -22.49 -8.19
C LEU A 917 -2.91 -23.72 -7.84
N ASP A 918 -2.35 -24.37 -8.86
CA ASP A 918 -1.34 -25.41 -8.61
C ASP A 918 0.00 -24.77 -8.24
N VAL A 919 0.63 -25.26 -7.19
CA VAL A 919 1.99 -24.86 -6.79
C VAL A 919 2.98 -25.72 -7.59
N PRO A 920 3.92 -25.11 -8.32
CA PRO A 920 4.94 -25.88 -9.05
C PRO A 920 5.72 -26.77 -8.10
N ALA A 921 5.93 -28.02 -8.47
CA ALA A 921 6.81 -28.90 -7.73
C ALA A 921 8.21 -28.28 -7.68
N GLY A 922 8.76 -28.11 -6.47
CA GLY A 922 10.13 -27.67 -6.29
C GLY A 922 11.06 -28.54 -7.13
N THR A 923 12.03 -27.94 -7.79
CA THR A 923 13.05 -28.70 -8.50
C THR A 923 13.78 -29.55 -7.48
N ALA A 924 13.44 -30.85 -7.44
CA ALA A 924 14.19 -31.81 -6.64
C ALA A 924 15.68 -31.59 -6.97
N ALA A 925 16.49 -31.37 -5.95
CA ALA A 925 17.94 -31.25 -6.13
C ALA A 925 18.40 -32.52 -6.84
N THR A 926 18.71 -32.42 -8.13
CA THR A 926 19.38 -33.49 -8.83
C THR A 926 20.71 -33.65 -8.12
N THR A 927 20.79 -34.64 -7.25
CA THR A 927 22.04 -35.13 -6.69
C THR A 927 22.93 -35.52 -7.86
N VAL A 928 23.72 -34.56 -8.30
CA VAL A 928 24.88 -34.88 -9.15
C VAL A 928 25.83 -35.62 -8.23
N SER A 929 25.75 -36.95 -8.26
CA SER A 929 26.82 -37.79 -7.74
C SER A 929 28.10 -37.47 -8.52
N LYS A 930 29.09 -36.96 -7.82
CA LYS A 930 30.47 -36.91 -8.29
C LYS A 930 31.04 -38.33 -8.42
#